data_affcafee79033cd4e2a1fd9677ff047b
#
_entry.id   affcafee79033cd4e2a1fd9677ff047b
#
_cell.length_a   1.000
_cell.length_b   1.000
_cell.length_c   1.000
_cell.angle_alpha   90.00
_cell.angle_beta   90.00
_cell.angle_gamma   90.00
#
_symmetry.space_group_name_H-M   'P 1'
#
loop_
_entity.id
_entity.type
_entity.pdbx_description
1 polymer ?
#
loop_
_entity_poly.entity_id
_entity_poly.type
_entity_poly.pdbx_seq_one_letter_code
_entity_poly.pdbx_strand_id
1 'polypeptide(L)'
;MNIFKFLFTLLLITSCNTKDMEKPSPKKIPFELIQHNDIRVDNYYWLRDDSRSNKEVLTYLESENLFADNWFESKHDYKTQIVNELIEQLPDEEVSFPLNNNGYIYYEKLNKGDQLPKFYKKESSENIETLYLDPNIKLNTQEYYSVNAIRPSRDNSLIAYLEDNNGRREHDIKIIDADTLEIIDSEVKRTSRDIIWSSDNNYLIYSKKDPITLINNSVYAHKVGSPSSEDILLYKEDDTEYDINISLSRSKKYAYINIAATNENEIHLIDLDNPLIKPKIFLERFENHLYYLEHVNDENFYVLSNHNAPNFKVLKTDTLLDLSISDMDVVIDHNIKIFINDIFYKKNNLILEIRDNGLPEINIFNLSSQDTYTVSHEDNAYTVNINNNNVDYSDEGFYFNYSSLTTPDSIKYFNFSSMSYSTVWQKEILGFNDKQYSDKRFFYQARDGVNIPAIIFYKNDTNLATAPILFYGYGSYGINTEASFRQSLLPLLNRGFVYVILNIRGGGEMGKHWYDDGRMFNKMNTFNDFNDGVYAVLDKGIGDRDNVFARGGSAGGLLMGAIINLEPELYKGILSGVPFVDVLTTMSDPTIPLTTFEYDEWGNPANIDEYNYIKQYSPYDNIYKANYPAVFIKSSLYDSQVQYFEPAKYTPKLREYNQSDSPILMKMNLIGGHGGLSGKINQFNEIAEEFNFIINLVE
;
A
#
# COMPACT_ATOMS: atom_id res chain seq x y z
N MET A 1 -52.00 1.14 -67.62
CA MET A 1 -52.14 -0.17 -66.93
C MET A 1 -51.11 -0.22 -65.86
N ASN A 2 -51.51 0.30 -64.68
CA ASN A 2 -50.63 0.52 -63.53
C ASN A 2 -50.68 -0.67 -62.62
N ILE A 3 -49.52 -1.22 -62.26
CA ILE A 3 -49.38 -2.26 -61.27
C ILE A 3 -48.72 -1.61 -60.03
N PHE A 4 -49.51 -1.44 -58.98
CA PHE A 4 -49.03 -1.06 -57.60
C PHE A 4 -48.33 -2.23 -56.98
N LYS A 5 -47.05 -2.04 -56.59
CA LYS A 5 -46.34 -2.96 -55.69
C LYS A 5 -46.47 -2.42 -54.27
N PHE A 6 -47.19 -3.17 -53.44
CA PHE A 6 -47.18 -2.99 -51.97
C PHE A 6 -45.89 -3.59 -51.38
N LEU A 7 -45.04 -2.77 -50.75
CA LEU A 7 -43.90 -3.19 -49.95
C LEU A 7 -44.41 -3.37 -48.49
N PHE A 8 -44.46 -4.60 -48.03
CA PHE A 8 -44.67 -4.93 -46.61
C PHE A 8 -43.33 -4.81 -45.90
N THR A 9 -43.12 -3.73 -45.09
CA THR A 9 -41.99 -3.61 -44.20
C THR A 9 -42.29 -4.41 -42.94
N LEU A 10 -41.65 -5.56 -42.81
CA LEU A 10 -41.69 -6.36 -41.60
C LEU A 10 -40.78 -5.66 -40.53
N LEU A 11 -41.39 -5.02 -39.55
CA LEU A 11 -40.68 -4.60 -38.34
C LEU A 11 -40.35 -5.85 -37.52
N LEU A 12 -39.11 -6.28 -37.58
CA LEU A 12 -38.53 -7.19 -36.62
C LEU A 12 -38.34 -6.43 -35.31
N ILE A 13 -39.31 -6.57 -34.41
CA ILE A 13 -39.09 -6.22 -32.99
C ILE A 13 -38.18 -7.31 -32.43
N THR A 14 -36.89 -7.06 -32.39
CA THR A 14 -35.96 -7.83 -31.54
C THR A 14 -36.27 -7.46 -30.10
N SER A 15 -37.10 -8.28 -29.44
CA SER A 15 -37.16 -8.27 -27.99
C SER A 15 -35.77 -8.71 -27.52
N CYS A 16 -35.01 -7.78 -26.96
CA CYS A 16 -33.90 -8.14 -26.08
C CYS A 16 -34.50 -8.94 -24.93
N ASN A 17 -34.52 -10.26 -25.04
CA ASN A 17 -34.63 -11.13 -23.88
C ASN A 17 -33.32 -10.93 -23.10
N THR A 18 -33.34 -10.14 -22.05
CA THR A 18 -32.38 -10.23 -20.96
C THR A 18 -32.57 -11.63 -20.38
N LYS A 19 -31.80 -12.60 -20.86
CA LYS A 19 -31.61 -13.84 -20.15
C LYS A 19 -31.04 -13.44 -18.79
N ASP A 20 -31.81 -13.67 -17.72
CA ASP A 20 -31.23 -13.70 -16.37
C ASP A 20 -30.03 -14.64 -16.44
N MET A 21 -28.83 -14.09 -16.42
CA MET A 21 -27.64 -14.91 -16.51
C MET A 21 -27.50 -15.65 -15.20
N GLU A 22 -27.45 -16.97 -15.29
CA GLU A 22 -27.31 -17.86 -14.14
C GLU A 22 -26.01 -17.49 -13.38
N LYS A 23 -26.11 -17.33 -12.05
CA LYS A 23 -24.97 -17.01 -11.20
C LYS A 23 -23.92 -18.12 -11.33
N PRO A 24 -22.63 -17.81 -11.54
CA PRO A 24 -21.57 -18.81 -11.61
C PRO A 24 -21.59 -19.69 -10.36
N SER A 25 -21.65 -21.00 -10.56
CA SER A 25 -21.73 -21.98 -9.48
C SER A 25 -20.68 -23.07 -9.72
N PRO A 26 -19.48 -22.92 -9.16
CA PRO A 26 -18.42 -23.92 -9.29
C PRO A 26 -18.84 -25.21 -8.59
N LYS A 27 -18.38 -26.37 -9.10
CA LYS A 27 -18.66 -27.66 -8.50
C LYS A 27 -18.16 -27.71 -7.05
N LYS A 28 -18.91 -28.44 -6.22
CA LYS A 28 -18.50 -28.72 -4.84
C LYS A 28 -17.73 -30.03 -4.80
N ILE A 29 -16.47 -29.97 -4.40
CA ILE A 29 -15.61 -31.12 -4.17
C ILE A 29 -15.14 -31.03 -2.72
N PRO A 30 -15.75 -31.79 -1.79
CA PRO A 30 -15.36 -31.72 -0.38
C PRO A 30 -13.89 -32.09 -0.20
N PHE A 31 -13.15 -31.20 0.46
CA PHE A 31 -11.78 -31.40 0.88
C PHE A 31 -11.67 -31.19 2.40
N GLU A 32 -11.14 -32.19 3.09
CA GLU A 32 -10.99 -32.14 4.55
C GLU A 32 -9.66 -31.53 4.93
N LEU A 33 -9.72 -30.44 5.70
CA LEU A 33 -8.59 -29.78 6.34
C LEU A 33 -8.58 -30.20 7.80
N ILE A 34 -7.60 -31.00 8.19
CA ILE A 34 -7.54 -31.63 9.52
C ILE A 34 -6.36 -31.04 10.31
N GLN A 35 -6.65 -30.38 11.42
CA GLN A 35 -5.66 -29.83 12.32
C GLN A 35 -6.19 -29.84 13.76
N HIS A 36 -5.38 -30.20 14.76
CA HIS A 36 -5.75 -30.26 16.19
C HIS A 36 -7.02 -31.09 16.47
N ASN A 37 -7.27 -32.17 15.73
CA ASN A 37 -8.49 -32.98 15.75
C ASN A 37 -9.78 -32.23 15.33
N ASP A 38 -9.65 -31.02 14.79
CA ASP A 38 -10.72 -30.29 14.13
C ASP A 38 -10.74 -30.62 12.63
N ILE A 39 -11.93 -30.87 12.09
CA ILE A 39 -12.12 -31.20 10.66
C ILE A 39 -12.93 -30.08 10.03
N ARG A 40 -12.29 -29.28 9.18
CA ARG A 40 -12.95 -28.28 8.35
C ARG A 40 -13.16 -28.85 6.95
N VAL A 41 -14.34 -28.66 6.38
CA VAL A 41 -14.63 -29.10 5.01
C VAL A 41 -14.70 -27.91 4.09
N ASP A 42 -13.80 -27.85 3.12
CA ASP A 42 -13.78 -26.82 2.07
C ASP A 42 -14.24 -27.44 0.73
N ASN A 43 -15.45 -27.08 0.29
CA ASN A 43 -16.02 -27.56 -0.97
C ASN A 43 -15.38 -26.93 -2.21
N TYR A 44 -14.64 -25.84 -2.04
CA TYR A 44 -14.07 -25.04 -3.11
C TYR A 44 -12.52 -25.04 -3.11
N TYR A 45 -11.88 -25.86 -2.26
CA TYR A 45 -10.41 -25.96 -2.17
C TYR A 45 -9.73 -26.24 -3.52
N TRP A 46 -10.41 -26.97 -4.42
CA TRP A 46 -9.94 -27.30 -5.77
C TRP A 46 -9.71 -26.06 -6.67
N LEU A 47 -10.24 -24.89 -6.31
CA LEU A 47 -9.97 -23.63 -7.01
C LEU A 47 -8.54 -23.12 -6.77
N ARG A 48 -7.80 -23.67 -5.80
CA ARG A 48 -6.38 -23.41 -5.64
C ARG A 48 -5.60 -24.13 -6.76
N ASP A 49 -4.98 -23.36 -7.60
CA ASP A 49 -4.03 -23.80 -8.62
C ASP A 49 -2.80 -22.89 -8.60
N ASP A 50 -1.75 -23.33 -7.91
CA ASP A 50 -0.51 -22.55 -7.74
C ASP A 50 0.21 -22.34 -9.08
N SER A 51 -0.07 -23.19 -10.10
CA SER A 51 0.44 -23.02 -11.46
C SER A 51 -0.30 -21.96 -12.29
N ARG A 52 -1.53 -21.58 -11.88
CA ARG A 52 -2.42 -20.64 -12.58
C ARG A 52 -2.71 -21.02 -14.03
N SER A 53 -2.74 -22.31 -14.32
CA SER A 53 -2.89 -22.85 -15.68
C SER A 53 -4.03 -23.85 -15.83
N ASN A 54 -4.72 -24.21 -14.76
CA ASN A 54 -5.86 -25.12 -14.78
C ASN A 54 -7.03 -24.48 -15.53
N LYS A 55 -7.40 -25.07 -16.66
CA LYS A 55 -8.44 -24.53 -17.54
C LYS A 55 -9.81 -24.43 -16.87
N GLU A 56 -10.14 -25.37 -15.97
CA GLU A 56 -11.43 -25.35 -15.28
C GLU A 56 -11.51 -24.17 -14.30
N VAL A 57 -10.41 -23.91 -13.58
CA VAL A 57 -10.29 -22.73 -12.70
C VAL A 57 -10.39 -21.43 -13.51
N LEU A 58 -9.61 -21.31 -14.58
CA LEU A 58 -9.62 -20.11 -15.43
C LEU A 58 -11.01 -19.86 -16.04
N THR A 59 -11.69 -20.91 -16.55
CA THR A 59 -13.05 -20.79 -17.07
C THR A 59 -14.05 -20.32 -16.00
N TYR A 60 -13.90 -20.80 -14.76
CA TYR A 60 -14.72 -20.30 -13.65
C TYR A 60 -14.47 -18.81 -13.38
N LEU A 61 -13.21 -18.37 -13.31
CA LEU A 61 -12.87 -16.95 -13.10
C LEU A 61 -13.39 -16.05 -14.23
N GLU A 62 -13.29 -16.51 -15.49
CA GLU A 62 -13.85 -15.81 -16.65
C GLU A 62 -15.39 -15.72 -16.55
N SER A 63 -16.05 -16.77 -16.06
CA SER A 63 -17.51 -16.75 -15.88
C SER A 63 -17.96 -15.76 -14.81
N GLU A 64 -17.16 -15.58 -13.75
CA GLU A 64 -17.39 -14.56 -12.72
C GLU A 64 -17.25 -13.14 -13.30
N ASN A 65 -16.20 -12.91 -14.11
CA ASN A 65 -16.02 -11.63 -14.81
C ASN A 65 -17.21 -11.31 -15.69
N LEU A 66 -17.65 -12.28 -16.51
CA LEU A 66 -18.80 -12.10 -17.39
C LEU A 66 -20.09 -11.82 -16.61
N PHE A 67 -20.31 -12.51 -15.49
CA PHE A 67 -21.46 -12.27 -14.63
C PHE A 67 -21.47 -10.85 -14.04
N ALA A 68 -20.31 -10.39 -13.55
CA ALA A 68 -20.17 -9.03 -13.05
C ALA A 68 -20.36 -7.99 -14.16
N ASP A 69 -19.76 -8.19 -15.34
CA ASP A 69 -19.90 -7.28 -16.48
C ASP A 69 -21.37 -7.14 -16.89
N ASN A 70 -22.13 -8.25 -16.98
CA ASN A 70 -23.56 -8.18 -17.31
C ASN A 70 -24.39 -7.45 -16.24
N TRP A 71 -24.01 -7.59 -14.95
CA TRP A 71 -24.67 -6.80 -13.91
C TRP A 71 -24.42 -5.31 -14.14
N PHE A 72 -23.19 -4.88 -14.41
CA PHE A 72 -22.86 -3.48 -14.70
C PHE A 72 -23.54 -2.97 -15.98
N GLU A 73 -23.59 -3.77 -17.06
CA GLU A 73 -24.28 -3.42 -18.29
C GLU A 73 -25.79 -3.21 -18.09
N SER A 74 -26.39 -3.87 -17.09
CA SER A 74 -27.81 -3.69 -16.74
C SER A 74 -28.08 -2.41 -15.94
N LYS A 75 -27.06 -1.66 -15.54
CA LYS A 75 -27.11 -0.50 -14.67
C LYS A 75 -26.74 0.79 -15.40
N HIS A 76 -26.92 1.92 -14.75
CA HIS A 76 -26.47 3.20 -15.31
C HIS A 76 -24.93 3.26 -15.32
N ASP A 77 -24.36 3.73 -16.42
CA ASP A 77 -22.91 3.83 -16.59
C ASP A 77 -22.33 5.09 -15.93
N TYR A 78 -22.14 5.03 -14.62
CA TYR A 78 -21.39 6.04 -13.88
C TYR A 78 -19.87 5.88 -14.06
N LYS A 79 -19.40 4.66 -14.40
CA LYS A 79 -17.97 4.40 -14.59
C LYS A 79 -17.35 5.32 -15.63
N THR A 80 -17.92 5.37 -16.82
CA THR A 80 -17.42 6.24 -17.91
C THR A 80 -17.45 7.72 -17.51
N GLN A 81 -18.51 8.16 -16.82
CA GLN A 81 -18.60 9.54 -16.34
C GLN A 81 -17.48 9.88 -15.35
N ILE A 82 -17.26 9.01 -14.35
CA ILE A 82 -16.23 9.21 -13.31
C ILE A 82 -14.82 9.20 -13.94
N VAL A 83 -14.55 8.27 -14.86
CA VAL A 83 -13.24 8.24 -15.56
C VAL A 83 -13.00 9.54 -16.32
N ASN A 84 -14.01 10.04 -17.04
CA ASN A 84 -13.90 11.32 -17.77
C ASN A 84 -13.65 12.49 -16.80
N GLU A 85 -14.39 12.57 -15.68
CA GLU A 85 -14.19 13.60 -14.66
C GLU A 85 -12.75 13.56 -14.10
N LEU A 86 -12.21 12.36 -13.84
CA LEU A 86 -10.84 12.20 -13.35
C LEU A 86 -9.79 12.59 -14.39
N ILE A 87 -10.03 12.28 -15.66
CA ILE A 87 -9.14 12.69 -16.77
C ILE A 87 -9.20 14.21 -17.00
N GLU A 88 -10.38 14.82 -16.89
CA GLU A 88 -10.54 16.27 -17.01
C GLU A 88 -9.78 17.04 -15.91
N GLN A 89 -9.60 16.44 -14.74
CA GLN A 89 -8.83 17.03 -13.64
C GLN A 89 -7.32 16.94 -13.85
N LEU A 90 -6.81 16.18 -14.80
CA LEU A 90 -5.38 16.10 -15.10
C LEU A 90 -4.92 17.32 -15.90
N PRO A 91 -3.79 17.95 -15.54
CA PRO A 91 -3.13 18.94 -16.39
C PRO A 91 -2.64 18.28 -17.70
N ASP A 92 -2.32 19.09 -18.70
CA ASP A 92 -1.77 18.57 -19.96
C ASP A 92 -0.43 17.85 -19.76
N GLU A 93 0.37 18.30 -18.81
CA GLU A 93 1.63 17.69 -18.37
C GLU A 93 1.73 17.79 -16.83
N GLU A 94 1.86 16.67 -16.12
CA GLU A 94 2.19 16.60 -14.70
C GLU A 94 3.69 16.37 -14.57
N VAL A 95 4.42 17.25 -13.87
CA VAL A 95 5.87 17.15 -13.65
C VAL A 95 6.15 16.88 -12.19
N SER A 96 6.93 15.84 -11.89
CA SER A 96 7.31 15.51 -10.52
C SER A 96 8.26 16.52 -9.90
N PHE A 97 8.36 16.51 -8.57
CA PHE A 97 9.43 17.24 -7.89
C PHE A 97 10.81 16.67 -8.29
N PRO A 98 11.79 17.52 -8.66
CA PRO A 98 13.06 17.05 -9.20
C PRO A 98 13.96 16.43 -8.13
N LEU A 99 14.68 15.37 -8.51
CA LEU A 99 15.79 14.78 -7.75
C LEU A 99 17.11 15.34 -8.26
N ASN A 100 17.90 15.97 -7.38
CA ASN A 100 19.25 16.41 -7.69
C ASN A 100 20.27 15.30 -7.43
N ASN A 101 21.13 15.00 -8.40
CA ASN A 101 22.23 14.06 -8.27
C ASN A 101 23.50 14.63 -8.92
N ASN A 102 24.44 15.10 -8.11
CA ASN A 102 25.78 15.54 -8.53
C ASN A 102 25.81 16.36 -9.84
N GLY A 103 25.04 17.46 -9.88
CA GLY A 103 24.99 18.39 -11.03
C GLY A 103 23.98 18.02 -12.11
N TYR A 104 23.23 16.92 -11.95
CA TYR A 104 22.11 16.58 -12.80
C TYR A 104 20.79 16.65 -12.03
N ILE A 105 19.72 16.89 -12.78
CA ILE A 105 18.34 16.94 -12.30
C ILE A 105 17.57 15.82 -13.02
N TYR A 106 16.95 14.93 -12.24
CA TYR A 106 16.10 13.83 -12.69
C TYR A 106 14.65 14.09 -12.31
N TYR A 107 13.71 13.85 -13.21
CA TYR A 107 12.29 14.07 -12.97
C TYR A 107 11.43 13.26 -13.93
N GLU A 108 10.16 13.16 -13.58
CA GLU A 108 9.15 12.45 -14.34
C GLU A 108 8.17 13.44 -14.97
N LYS A 109 7.66 13.10 -16.16
CA LYS A 109 6.55 13.78 -16.81
C LYS A 109 5.48 12.78 -17.20
N LEU A 110 4.25 13.06 -16.80
CA LEU A 110 3.07 12.33 -17.23
C LEU A 110 2.22 13.26 -18.11
N ASN A 111 2.18 13.00 -19.42
CA ASN A 111 1.29 13.76 -20.29
C ASN A 111 -0.15 13.22 -20.19
N LYS A 112 -1.11 14.09 -20.36
CA LYS A 112 -2.51 13.73 -20.41
C LYS A 112 -2.77 12.67 -21.48
N GLY A 113 -3.21 11.49 -21.06
CA GLY A 113 -3.44 10.33 -21.93
C GLY A 113 -2.36 9.26 -21.90
N ASP A 114 -1.15 9.54 -21.37
CA ASP A 114 -0.16 8.51 -21.08
C ASP A 114 -0.63 7.67 -19.90
N GLN A 115 -0.27 6.39 -19.91
CA GLN A 115 -0.55 5.48 -18.79
C GLN A 115 0.53 5.57 -17.70
N LEU A 116 1.79 5.71 -18.12
CA LEU A 116 2.96 5.73 -17.24
C LEU A 116 3.77 7.00 -17.46
N PRO A 117 4.45 7.52 -16.42
CA PRO A 117 5.32 8.67 -16.57
C PRO A 117 6.52 8.34 -17.45
N LYS A 118 7.01 9.35 -18.14
CA LYS A 118 8.27 9.34 -18.90
C LYS A 118 9.38 9.95 -18.04
N PHE A 119 10.58 9.44 -18.14
CA PHE A 119 11.68 9.81 -17.27
C PHE A 119 12.72 10.66 -18.01
N TYR A 120 13.02 11.81 -17.42
CA TYR A 120 13.89 12.83 -18.01
C TYR A 120 15.07 13.16 -17.11
N LYS A 121 16.19 13.53 -17.74
CA LYS A 121 17.34 14.14 -17.06
C LYS A 121 17.78 15.42 -17.77
N LYS A 122 18.44 16.30 -17.03
CA LYS A 122 19.15 17.47 -17.57
C LYS A 122 20.31 17.85 -16.65
N GLU A 123 21.33 18.50 -17.19
CA GLU A 123 22.32 19.16 -16.35
C GLU A 123 21.73 20.35 -15.60
N SER A 124 22.14 20.55 -14.35
CA SER A 124 21.60 21.63 -13.51
C SER A 124 21.91 23.03 -14.08
N SER A 125 23.00 23.16 -14.87
CA SER A 125 23.41 24.38 -15.56
C SER A 125 22.73 24.62 -16.91
N GLU A 126 21.99 23.63 -17.43
CA GLU A 126 21.40 23.67 -18.76
C GLU A 126 19.89 23.53 -18.74
N ASN A 127 19.24 23.98 -19.84
CA ASN A 127 17.80 23.81 -20.03
C ASN A 127 17.45 22.69 -21.02
N ILE A 128 18.46 21.96 -21.53
CA ILE A 128 18.26 20.88 -22.47
C ILE A 128 17.94 19.60 -21.67
N GLU A 129 16.72 19.09 -21.85
CA GLU A 129 16.27 17.84 -21.24
C GLU A 129 16.44 16.64 -22.17
N THR A 130 16.81 15.51 -21.61
CA THR A 130 16.95 14.24 -22.30
C THR A 130 15.92 13.24 -21.75
N LEU A 131 15.02 12.73 -22.62
CA LEU A 131 14.17 11.59 -22.32
C LEU A 131 15.06 10.33 -22.32
N TYR A 132 15.23 9.68 -21.17
CA TYR A 132 16.07 8.48 -21.08
C TYR A 132 15.25 7.18 -20.95
N LEU A 133 13.99 7.24 -20.55
CA LEU A 133 13.13 6.06 -20.46
C LEU A 133 11.65 6.43 -20.68
N ASP A 134 10.99 5.74 -21.63
CA ASP A 134 9.55 5.80 -21.86
C ASP A 134 8.91 4.42 -21.66
N PRO A 135 8.32 4.14 -20.49
CA PRO A 135 7.69 2.86 -20.19
C PRO A 135 6.45 2.56 -21.05
N ASN A 136 5.79 3.59 -21.61
CA ASN A 136 4.60 3.40 -22.44
C ASN A 136 4.90 2.61 -23.71
N ILE A 137 6.15 2.68 -24.21
CA ILE A 137 6.57 1.89 -25.39
C ILE A 137 6.42 0.39 -25.13
N LYS A 138 6.82 -0.08 -23.93
CA LYS A 138 6.66 -1.49 -23.54
C LYS A 138 5.21 -1.82 -23.21
N LEU A 139 4.54 -0.98 -22.44
CA LEU A 139 3.13 -1.20 -22.07
C LEU A 139 2.22 -1.32 -23.30
N ASN A 140 2.52 -0.63 -24.41
CA ASN A 140 1.76 -0.77 -25.67
C ASN A 140 1.92 -2.15 -26.34
N THR A 141 2.90 -2.94 -25.96
CA THR A 141 3.20 -4.28 -26.52
C THR A 141 3.04 -5.42 -25.53
N GLN A 142 2.79 -5.09 -24.25
CA GLN A 142 2.62 -6.05 -23.15
C GLN A 142 1.35 -5.72 -22.38
N GLU A 143 0.74 -6.70 -21.76
CA GLU A 143 -0.49 -6.53 -20.99
C GLU A 143 -0.23 -5.86 -19.61
N TYR A 144 0.98 -6.05 -19.06
CA TYR A 144 1.44 -5.42 -17.82
C TYR A 144 2.89 -4.98 -17.96
N TYR A 145 3.18 -3.78 -17.47
CA TYR A 145 4.55 -3.29 -17.36
C TYR A 145 4.63 -2.17 -16.31
N SER A 146 5.60 -2.24 -15.43
CA SER A 146 5.91 -1.14 -14.52
C SER A 146 7.42 -0.96 -14.36
N VAL A 147 7.82 0.27 -14.08
CA VAL A 147 9.20 0.64 -13.77
C VAL A 147 9.27 1.09 -12.31
N ASN A 148 10.27 0.59 -11.61
CA ASN A 148 10.50 0.88 -10.21
C ASN A 148 11.96 1.22 -9.94
N ALA A 149 12.25 1.86 -8.84
CA ALA A 149 13.60 2.08 -8.31
C ALA A 149 14.62 2.57 -9.34
N ILE A 150 14.33 3.67 -10.03
CA ILE A 150 15.31 4.30 -10.93
C ILE A 150 16.41 4.93 -10.08
N ARG A 151 17.68 4.53 -10.35
CA ARG A 151 18.85 4.94 -9.59
C ARG A 151 19.98 5.34 -10.54
N PRO A 152 20.20 6.65 -10.76
CA PRO A 152 21.42 7.11 -11.42
C PRO A 152 22.67 6.74 -10.60
N SER A 153 23.76 6.38 -11.28
CA SER A 153 25.07 6.21 -10.64
C SER A 153 25.58 7.53 -10.05
N ARG A 154 26.56 7.46 -9.14
CA ARG A 154 27.06 8.67 -8.48
C ARG A 154 27.68 9.69 -9.43
N ASP A 155 28.31 9.20 -10.50
CA ASP A 155 28.94 10.04 -11.54
C ASP A 155 27.97 10.39 -12.70
N ASN A 156 26.71 9.91 -12.65
CA ASN A 156 25.69 10.06 -13.67
C ASN A 156 26.01 9.40 -15.03
N SER A 157 27.01 8.53 -15.10
CA SER A 157 27.37 7.81 -16.34
C SER A 157 26.40 6.66 -16.65
N LEU A 158 25.76 6.09 -15.62
CA LEU A 158 24.87 4.95 -15.71
C LEU A 158 23.51 5.25 -15.04
N ILE A 159 22.47 4.56 -15.50
CA ILE A 159 21.17 4.55 -14.84
C ILE A 159 20.72 3.10 -14.68
N ALA A 160 20.52 2.66 -13.45
CA ALA A 160 19.89 1.37 -13.14
C ALA A 160 18.40 1.56 -12.84
N TYR A 161 17.56 0.64 -13.31
CA TYR A 161 16.16 0.60 -12.97
C TYR A 161 15.62 -0.83 -12.89
N LEU A 162 14.50 -0.98 -12.20
CA LEU A 162 13.79 -2.24 -12.05
C LEU A 162 12.55 -2.26 -12.94
N GLU A 163 12.33 -3.37 -13.67
CA GLU A 163 11.10 -3.59 -14.41
C GLU A 163 10.34 -4.81 -13.90
N ASP A 164 9.01 -4.67 -13.71
CA ASP A 164 8.09 -5.77 -13.44
C ASP A 164 7.18 -5.97 -14.66
N ASN A 165 7.16 -7.18 -15.19
CA ASN A 165 6.47 -7.53 -16.43
C ASN A 165 5.15 -8.30 -16.21
N ASN A 166 4.77 -8.58 -14.94
CA ASN A 166 3.60 -9.41 -14.63
C ASN A 166 2.86 -9.03 -13.34
N GLY A 167 3.30 -7.99 -12.64
CA GLY A 167 2.66 -7.51 -11.42
C GLY A 167 2.97 -8.32 -10.15
N ARG A 168 3.89 -9.30 -10.22
CA ARG A 168 4.25 -10.16 -9.09
C ARG A 168 5.28 -9.56 -8.14
N ARG A 169 5.73 -8.32 -8.42
CA ARG A 169 6.81 -7.67 -7.66
C ARG A 169 8.12 -8.46 -7.67
N GLU A 170 8.36 -9.21 -8.75
CA GLU A 170 9.61 -9.84 -9.11
C GLU A 170 10.23 -9.02 -10.24
N HIS A 171 11.31 -8.32 -9.95
CA HIS A 171 11.84 -7.31 -10.86
C HIS A 171 13.08 -7.81 -11.60
N ASP A 172 13.23 -7.35 -12.82
CA ASP A 172 14.46 -7.51 -13.60
C ASP A 172 15.26 -6.21 -13.56
N ILE A 173 16.56 -6.29 -13.29
CA ILE A 173 17.46 -5.14 -13.33
C ILE A 173 17.82 -4.82 -14.78
N LYS A 174 17.76 -3.54 -15.12
CA LYS A 174 18.32 -2.97 -16.34
C LYS A 174 19.30 -1.87 -15.98
N ILE A 175 20.45 -1.87 -16.64
CA ILE A 175 21.45 -0.80 -16.54
C ILE A 175 21.66 -0.25 -17.95
N ILE A 176 21.48 1.05 -18.09
CA ILE A 176 21.73 1.77 -19.35
C ILE A 176 22.91 2.73 -19.20
N ASP A 177 23.63 2.94 -20.26
CA ASP A 177 24.53 4.08 -20.42
C ASP A 177 23.69 5.36 -20.47
N ALA A 178 24.01 6.32 -19.64
CA ALA A 178 23.18 7.50 -19.48
C ALA A 178 23.20 8.47 -20.67
N ASP A 179 24.22 8.40 -21.53
CA ASP A 179 24.38 9.30 -22.69
C ASP A 179 23.88 8.64 -23.98
N THR A 180 24.26 7.38 -24.22
CA THR A 180 23.84 6.64 -25.42
C THR A 180 22.48 6.01 -25.29
N LEU A 181 21.97 5.82 -24.05
CA LEU A 181 20.73 5.13 -23.69
C LEU A 181 20.70 3.65 -24.08
N GLU A 182 21.86 3.08 -24.41
CA GLU A 182 21.99 1.66 -24.71
C GLU A 182 21.97 0.83 -23.42
N ILE A 183 21.29 -0.33 -23.46
CA ILE A 183 21.31 -1.29 -22.36
C ILE A 183 22.67 -1.95 -22.34
N ILE A 184 23.43 -1.74 -21.28
CA ILE A 184 24.76 -2.32 -21.09
C ILE A 184 24.72 -3.57 -20.21
N ASP A 185 23.65 -3.72 -19.40
CA ASP A 185 23.46 -4.88 -18.54
C ASP A 185 21.97 -5.19 -18.33
N SER A 186 21.65 -6.49 -18.34
CA SER A 186 20.29 -7.00 -18.10
C SER A 186 20.29 -8.43 -17.56
N GLU A 187 21.39 -8.84 -16.94
CA GLU A 187 21.64 -10.22 -16.52
C GLU A 187 20.86 -10.61 -15.26
N VAL A 188 20.65 -9.65 -14.35
CA VAL A 188 20.03 -9.92 -13.05
C VAL A 188 18.51 -9.93 -13.16
N LYS A 189 17.89 -11.04 -12.71
CA LYS A 189 16.45 -11.29 -12.81
C LYS A 189 15.84 -11.64 -11.47
N ARG A 190 14.53 -11.36 -11.35
CA ARG A 190 13.70 -11.75 -10.21
C ARG A 190 14.25 -11.24 -8.88
N THR A 191 14.57 -9.95 -8.84
CA THR A 191 15.03 -9.27 -7.63
C THR A 191 13.85 -8.69 -6.84
N SER A 192 14.14 -8.20 -5.65
CA SER A 192 13.24 -7.34 -4.88
C SER A 192 13.17 -5.92 -5.48
N ARG A 193 12.69 -4.96 -4.73
CA ARG A 193 12.33 -3.62 -5.23
C ARG A 193 13.43 -2.55 -5.09
N ASP A 194 14.56 -2.85 -4.47
CA ASP A 194 15.61 -1.87 -4.21
C ASP A 194 16.96 -2.30 -4.77
N ILE A 195 17.71 -1.30 -5.22
CA ILE A 195 19.06 -1.43 -5.77
C ILE A 195 19.94 -0.27 -5.30
N ILE A 196 21.22 -0.53 -5.01
CA ILE A 196 22.14 0.47 -4.44
C ILE A 196 23.50 0.38 -5.17
N TRP A 197 23.98 1.52 -5.69
CA TRP A 197 25.31 1.62 -6.31
C TRP A 197 26.43 1.60 -5.27
N SER A 198 27.55 0.91 -5.59
CA SER A 198 28.82 1.12 -4.90
C SER A 198 29.37 2.53 -5.17
N SER A 199 30.32 2.99 -4.34
CA SER A 199 30.87 4.36 -4.49
C SER A 199 31.60 4.55 -5.82
N ASP A 200 32.21 3.51 -6.36
CA ASP A 200 32.97 3.51 -7.63
C ASP A 200 32.10 3.16 -8.86
N ASN A 201 30.78 2.96 -8.68
CA ASN A 201 29.82 2.57 -9.71
C ASN A 201 30.08 1.23 -10.41
N ASN A 202 31.02 0.41 -9.90
CA ASN A 202 31.37 -0.88 -10.51
C ASN A 202 30.43 -2.00 -10.08
N TYR A 203 29.76 -1.84 -8.93
CA TYR A 203 28.85 -2.84 -8.39
C TYR A 203 27.47 -2.28 -8.10
N LEU A 204 26.46 -3.11 -8.32
CA LEU A 204 25.09 -2.87 -7.90
C LEU A 204 24.71 -3.88 -6.82
N ILE A 205 24.30 -3.40 -5.65
CA ILE A 205 23.82 -4.23 -4.53
C ILE A 205 22.31 -4.39 -4.69
N TYR A 206 21.82 -5.62 -4.55
CA TYR A 206 20.41 -5.94 -4.68
C TYR A 206 20.01 -7.10 -3.75
N SER A 207 18.73 -7.18 -3.42
CA SER A 207 18.17 -8.32 -2.69
C SER A 207 17.38 -9.24 -3.60
N LYS A 208 17.30 -10.53 -3.24
CA LYS A 208 16.62 -11.56 -4.00
C LYS A 208 15.62 -12.31 -3.14
N LYS A 209 14.49 -12.66 -3.75
CA LYS A 209 13.43 -13.43 -3.11
C LYS A 209 13.67 -14.93 -3.23
N ASP A 210 13.24 -15.65 -2.20
CA ASP A 210 13.04 -17.08 -2.33
C ASP A 210 11.93 -17.35 -3.37
N PRO A 211 12.11 -18.29 -4.30
CA PRO A 211 11.16 -18.50 -5.40
C PRO A 211 9.84 -19.14 -4.97
N ILE A 212 9.75 -19.71 -3.77
CA ILE A 212 8.55 -20.38 -3.24
C ILE A 212 7.84 -19.46 -2.24
N THR A 213 8.55 -19.02 -1.21
CA THR A 213 7.99 -18.21 -0.13
C THR A 213 7.81 -16.74 -0.49
N LEU A 214 8.48 -16.26 -1.55
CA LEU A 214 8.56 -14.87 -1.99
C LEU A 214 9.12 -13.89 -0.93
N ILE A 215 9.67 -14.42 0.17
CA ILE A 215 10.39 -13.65 1.19
C ILE A 215 11.75 -13.26 0.65
N ASN A 216 12.20 -12.05 0.89
CA ASN A 216 13.55 -11.62 0.52
C ASN A 216 14.54 -12.25 1.50
N ASN A 217 15.41 -13.14 1.02
CA ASN A 217 16.27 -13.94 1.90
C ASN A 217 17.77 -13.81 1.60
N SER A 218 18.16 -13.04 0.59
CA SER A 218 19.58 -12.94 0.21
C SER A 218 19.93 -11.60 -0.40
N VAL A 219 21.18 -11.16 -0.19
CA VAL A 219 21.73 -9.91 -0.73
C VAL A 219 22.99 -10.23 -1.51
N TYR A 220 23.10 -9.67 -2.71
CA TYR A 220 24.20 -9.86 -3.64
C TYR A 220 24.83 -8.54 -4.07
N ALA A 221 26.11 -8.61 -4.47
CA ALA A 221 26.79 -7.58 -5.26
C ALA A 221 26.99 -8.09 -6.68
N HIS A 222 26.38 -7.41 -7.64
CA HIS A 222 26.52 -7.65 -9.08
C HIS A 222 27.56 -6.72 -9.67
N LYS A 223 28.57 -7.27 -10.35
CA LYS A 223 29.53 -6.47 -11.10
C LYS A 223 28.93 -6.08 -12.44
N VAL A 224 28.82 -4.79 -12.71
CA VAL A 224 28.23 -4.27 -13.95
C VAL A 224 28.89 -4.88 -15.18
N GLY A 225 28.10 -5.44 -16.10
CA GLY A 225 28.53 -6.06 -17.35
C GLY A 225 29.06 -7.48 -17.20
N SER A 226 28.94 -8.12 -16.01
CA SER A 226 29.31 -9.54 -15.83
C SER A 226 28.05 -10.44 -15.84
N PRO A 227 28.20 -11.75 -16.11
CA PRO A 227 27.08 -12.67 -15.93
C PRO A 227 26.61 -12.75 -14.48
N SER A 228 25.28 -12.82 -14.24
CA SER A 228 24.71 -12.93 -12.89
C SER A 228 25.11 -14.20 -12.12
N SER A 229 25.68 -15.20 -12.81
CA SER A 229 26.27 -16.38 -12.17
C SER A 229 27.58 -16.09 -11.42
N GLU A 230 28.18 -14.91 -11.63
CA GLU A 230 29.40 -14.44 -10.96
C GLU A 230 29.07 -13.49 -9.78
N ASP A 231 27.80 -13.27 -9.48
CA ASP A 231 27.37 -12.38 -8.41
C ASP A 231 27.84 -12.88 -7.04
N ILE A 232 28.31 -11.94 -6.23
CA ILE A 232 28.90 -12.25 -4.93
C ILE A 232 27.80 -12.19 -3.87
N LEU A 233 27.56 -13.31 -3.19
CA LEU A 233 26.65 -13.38 -2.05
C LEU A 233 27.26 -12.62 -0.86
N LEU A 234 26.60 -11.56 -0.41
CA LEU A 234 26.99 -10.75 0.74
C LEU A 234 26.35 -11.24 2.03
N TYR A 235 25.07 -11.62 1.97
CA TYR A 235 24.30 -12.11 3.11
C TYR A 235 23.21 -13.07 2.67
N LYS A 236 22.89 -14.05 3.51
CA LYS A 236 21.74 -14.94 3.37
C LYS A 236 21.08 -15.17 4.71
N GLU A 237 19.76 -15.04 4.77
CA GLU A 237 18.91 -15.44 5.87
C GLU A 237 18.23 -16.77 5.56
N ASP A 238 18.34 -17.72 6.48
CA ASP A 238 17.73 -19.05 6.34
C ASP A 238 16.43 -19.17 7.16
N ASP A 239 16.17 -18.25 8.08
CA ASP A 239 14.95 -18.21 8.85
C ASP A 239 13.86 -17.48 8.07
N THR A 240 12.78 -18.20 7.77
CA THR A 240 11.66 -17.69 6.95
C THR A 240 10.67 -16.80 7.70
N GLU A 241 10.90 -16.53 8.97
CA GLU A 241 10.16 -15.53 9.75
C GLU A 241 10.74 -14.13 9.58
N TYR A 242 11.89 -13.99 8.88
CA TYR A 242 12.53 -12.71 8.58
C TYR A 242 12.53 -12.37 7.10
N ASP A 243 12.27 -11.10 6.81
CA ASP A 243 12.39 -10.51 5.45
C ASP A 243 13.58 -9.56 5.40
N ILE A 244 14.26 -9.51 4.26
CA ILE A 244 15.41 -8.63 4.03
C ILE A 244 15.00 -7.41 3.21
N ASN A 245 15.28 -6.22 3.75
CA ASN A 245 15.23 -4.99 3.00
C ASN A 245 16.60 -4.33 2.93
N ILE A 246 16.97 -3.77 1.79
CA ILE A 246 18.18 -2.97 1.65
C ILE A 246 17.83 -1.49 1.51
N SER A 247 18.60 -0.62 2.13
CA SER A 247 18.44 0.82 2.02
C SER A 247 19.78 1.55 2.04
N LEU A 248 19.82 2.73 1.41
CA LEU A 248 20.99 3.58 1.40
C LEU A 248 20.97 4.51 2.61
N SER A 249 22.08 4.59 3.35
CA SER A 249 22.23 5.63 4.39
C SER A 249 22.14 7.04 3.78
N ARG A 250 21.54 8.00 4.50
CA ARG A 250 21.46 9.39 4.00
C ARG A 250 22.82 10.02 3.75
N SER A 251 23.84 9.59 4.48
CA SER A 251 25.25 9.96 4.23
C SER A 251 25.82 9.37 2.93
N LYS A 252 25.15 8.40 2.32
CA LYS A 252 25.61 7.63 1.15
C LYS A 252 26.88 6.82 1.40
N LYS A 253 27.30 6.63 2.66
CA LYS A 253 28.50 5.84 3.02
C LYS A 253 28.21 4.35 3.08
N TYR A 254 27.03 3.98 3.60
CA TYR A 254 26.64 2.60 3.85
C TYR A 254 25.37 2.22 3.09
N ALA A 255 25.33 0.97 2.62
CA ALA A 255 24.05 0.30 2.42
C ALA A 255 23.74 -0.51 3.69
N TYR A 256 22.49 -0.44 4.13
CA TYR A 256 21.96 -1.20 5.25
C TYR A 256 21.28 -2.46 4.72
N ILE A 257 21.60 -3.62 5.29
CA ILE A 257 20.79 -4.83 5.17
C ILE A 257 19.96 -4.88 6.45
N ASN A 258 18.67 -4.60 6.37
CA ASN A 258 17.75 -4.73 7.48
C ASN A 258 17.06 -6.10 7.39
N ILE A 259 17.36 -6.99 8.32
CA ILE A 259 16.77 -8.31 8.49
C ILE A 259 15.72 -8.16 9.57
N ALA A 260 14.45 -8.25 9.23
CA ALA A 260 13.38 -7.88 10.13
C ALA A 260 12.24 -8.91 10.15
N ALA A 261 11.79 -9.23 11.36
CA ALA A 261 10.46 -9.74 11.67
C ALA A 261 9.57 -8.58 12.15
N THR A 262 8.34 -8.85 12.53
CA THR A 262 7.39 -7.81 12.96
C THR A 262 7.85 -7.05 14.20
N ASN A 263 8.52 -7.73 15.15
CA ASN A 263 8.83 -7.17 16.48
C ASN A 263 10.32 -6.94 16.72
N GLU A 264 11.18 -7.42 15.84
CA GLU A 264 12.63 -7.35 16.01
C GLU A 264 13.36 -7.26 14.68
N ASN A 265 14.53 -6.67 14.70
CA ASN A 265 15.38 -6.60 13.53
C ASN A 265 16.87 -6.62 13.86
N GLU A 266 17.66 -6.86 12.79
CA GLU A 266 19.11 -6.77 12.79
C GLU A 266 19.55 -5.96 11.57
N ILE A 267 20.51 -5.06 11.74
CA ILE A 267 21.03 -4.26 10.62
C ILE A 267 22.51 -4.56 10.41
N HIS A 268 22.85 -4.94 9.17
CA HIS A 268 24.24 -5.08 8.74
C HIS A 268 24.64 -3.90 7.84
N LEU A 269 25.87 -3.43 8.01
CA LEU A 269 26.46 -2.33 7.27
C LEU A 269 27.34 -2.87 6.14
N ILE A 270 27.06 -2.44 4.90
CA ILE A 270 27.95 -2.60 3.75
C ILE A 270 28.63 -1.26 3.51
N ASP A 271 29.96 -1.21 3.64
CA ASP A 271 30.75 -0.03 3.24
C ASP A 271 30.75 0.07 1.71
N LEU A 272 30.16 1.11 1.15
CA LEU A 272 30.01 1.27 -0.30
C LEU A 272 31.31 1.61 -1.03
N ASP A 273 32.40 1.99 -0.29
CA ASP A 273 33.74 2.13 -0.85
C ASP A 273 34.43 0.76 -1.01
N ASN A 274 33.97 -0.26 -0.27
CA ASN A 274 34.49 -1.62 -0.27
C ASN A 274 33.36 -2.65 -0.23
N PRO A 275 32.45 -2.68 -1.22
CA PRO A 275 31.16 -3.40 -1.13
C PRO A 275 31.28 -4.93 -1.07
N LEU A 276 32.45 -5.47 -1.36
CA LEU A 276 32.73 -6.92 -1.32
C LEU A 276 33.25 -7.42 0.02
N ILE A 277 33.54 -6.53 0.97
CA ILE A 277 33.87 -6.91 2.34
C ILE A 277 32.60 -7.41 3.03
N LYS A 278 32.74 -8.47 3.84
CA LYS A 278 31.62 -9.03 4.60
C LYS A 278 30.89 -7.92 5.38
N PRO A 279 29.57 -7.82 5.24
CA PRO A 279 28.78 -6.83 6.00
C PRO A 279 29.00 -6.94 7.49
N LYS A 280 29.13 -5.79 8.16
CA LYS A 280 29.34 -5.72 9.62
C LYS A 280 27.99 -5.59 10.33
N ILE A 281 27.72 -6.47 11.29
CA ILE A 281 26.54 -6.35 12.17
C ILE A 281 26.68 -5.07 12.99
N PHE A 282 25.61 -4.25 13.03
CA PHE A 282 25.56 -3.08 13.91
C PHE A 282 25.19 -3.49 15.33
N LEU A 283 24.04 -4.11 15.52
CA LEU A 283 23.61 -4.78 16.75
C LEU A 283 22.96 -6.11 16.37
N GLU A 284 23.28 -7.17 17.12
CA GLU A 284 22.59 -8.44 16.96
C GLU A 284 21.12 -8.31 17.38
N ARG A 285 20.23 -9.03 16.68
CA ARG A 285 18.80 -9.08 17.03
C ARG A 285 18.58 -9.77 18.36
N PHE A 286 17.58 -9.30 19.07
CA PHE A 286 17.04 -9.96 20.27
C PHE A 286 15.55 -9.67 20.38
N GLU A 287 14.86 -10.50 21.10
CA GLU A 287 13.39 -10.52 21.20
C GLU A 287 12.80 -9.14 21.52
N ASN A 288 11.82 -8.72 20.73
CA ASN A 288 11.08 -7.46 20.84
C ASN A 288 11.93 -6.18 20.73
N HIS A 289 13.04 -6.23 20.00
CA HIS A 289 13.89 -5.07 19.77
C HIS A 289 13.89 -4.64 18.30
N LEU A 290 13.33 -3.47 18.04
CA LEU A 290 13.39 -2.76 16.77
C LEU A 290 14.32 -1.55 16.88
N TYR A 291 15.20 -1.36 15.89
CA TYR A 291 16.03 -0.16 15.81
C TYR A 291 16.28 0.27 14.37
N TYR A 292 16.53 1.56 14.20
CA TYR A 292 16.83 2.19 12.92
C TYR A 292 18.01 3.13 13.07
N LEU A 293 18.74 3.37 11.97
CA LEU A 293 20.02 4.07 12.00
C LEU A 293 19.99 5.35 11.19
N GLU A 294 20.49 6.42 11.76
CA GLU A 294 20.86 7.65 11.06
C GLU A 294 22.37 7.84 11.18
N HIS A 295 23.10 7.59 10.09
CA HIS A 295 24.55 7.80 10.03
C HIS A 295 24.87 9.25 9.68
N VAL A 296 25.73 9.90 10.49
CA VAL A 296 26.12 11.30 10.29
C VAL A 296 27.47 11.39 9.57
N ASN A 297 28.53 10.91 10.21
CA ASN A 297 29.89 10.89 9.68
C ASN A 297 30.77 9.90 10.47
N ASP A 298 31.87 9.47 9.88
CA ASP A 298 32.83 8.53 10.49
C ASP A 298 32.12 7.30 11.11
N GLU A 299 32.16 7.16 12.43
CA GLU A 299 31.45 6.13 13.20
C GLU A 299 30.30 6.72 14.06
N ASN A 300 29.87 7.97 13.79
CA ASN A 300 28.79 8.60 14.52
C ASN A 300 27.41 8.20 13.96
N PHE A 301 26.60 7.59 14.81
CA PHE A 301 25.22 7.21 14.51
C PHE A 301 24.25 7.72 15.57
N TYR A 302 23.08 8.16 15.13
CA TYR A 302 21.90 8.19 15.96
C TYR A 302 21.11 6.91 15.73
N VAL A 303 20.58 6.35 16.82
CA VAL A 303 19.84 5.08 16.81
C VAL A 303 18.45 5.32 17.38
N LEU A 304 17.45 5.15 16.55
CA LEU A 304 16.07 5.11 17.00
C LEU A 304 15.79 3.70 17.51
N SER A 305 15.46 3.53 18.79
CA SER A 305 15.34 2.21 19.42
C SER A 305 14.12 2.12 20.33
N ASN A 306 13.43 0.98 20.27
CA ASN A 306 12.33 0.69 21.20
C ASN A 306 12.76 -0.06 22.47
N HIS A 307 14.08 -0.27 22.70
CA HIS A 307 14.57 -0.97 23.89
C HIS A 307 14.18 -0.23 25.18
N ASN A 308 13.33 -0.85 26.01
CA ASN A 308 12.68 -0.23 27.17
C ASN A 308 11.96 1.09 26.85
N ALA A 309 11.44 1.24 25.61
CA ALA A 309 10.84 2.45 25.08
C ALA A 309 9.81 2.11 23.99
N PRO A 310 8.59 1.62 24.30
CA PRO A 310 7.63 1.13 23.30
C PRO A 310 7.36 2.12 22.15
N ASN A 311 7.36 3.42 22.43
CA ASN A 311 7.19 4.48 21.44
C ASN A 311 8.51 5.05 20.93
N PHE A 312 9.60 4.31 21.07
CA PHE A 312 10.97 4.65 20.70
C PHE A 312 11.60 5.77 21.55
N LYS A 313 12.91 5.80 21.51
CA LYS A 313 13.83 6.83 22.02
C LYS A 313 15.00 6.97 21.07
N VAL A 314 15.71 8.09 21.14
CA VAL A 314 16.91 8.33 20.33
C VAL A 314 18.16 8.18 21.16
N LEU A 315 19.03 7.28 20.72
CA LEU A 315 20.33 7.01 21.28
C LEU A 315 21.42 7.53 20.35
N LYS A 316 22.64 7.65 20.84
CA LYS A 316 23.85 8.02 20.07
C LYS A 316 25.00 7.08 20.39
N THR A 317 25.79 6.75 19.37
CA THR A 317 27.11 6.12 19.51
C THR A 317 28.10 6.80 18.57
N ASP A 318 29.39 6.80 18.95
CA ASP A 318 30.53 7.28 18.18
C ASP A 318 31.54 6.17 17.89
N THR A 319 31.17 4.91 18.12
CA THR A 319 31.98 3.74 17.86
C THR A 319 31.15 2.59 17.32
N LEU A 320 31.81 1.72 16.52
CA LEU A 320 31.28 0.46 16.01
C LEU A 320 32.01 -0.75 16.62
N LEU A 321 32.85 -0.54 17.65
CA LEU A 321 33.60 -1.60 18.32
C LEU A 321 32.82 -2.12 19.55
N ASP A 322 32.60 -3.45 19.59
CA ASP A 322 31.97 -4.17 20.71
C ASP A 322 30.69 -3.47 21.20
N LEU A 323 29.86 -3.05 20.24
CA LEU A 323 28.71 -2.18 20.46
C LEU A 323 27.61 -2.91 21.25
N SER A 324 27.20 -2.31 22.37
CA SER A 324 26.01 -2.71 23.13
C SER A 324 25.04 -1.56 23.27
N ILE A 325 23.76 -1.83 23.23
CA ILE A 325 22.73 -0.79 23.38
C ILE A 325 22.78 -0.08 24.73
N SER A 326 23.27 -0.75 25.77
CA SER A 326 23.45 -0.16 27.11
C SER A 326 24.59 0.86 27.19
N ASP A 327 25.50 0.86 26.21
CA ASP A 327 26.67 1.74 26.20
C ASP A 327 26.41 3.02 25.38
N MET A 328 25.22 3.13 24.76
CA MET A 328 24.83 4.29 23.97
C MET A 328 24.28 5.42 24.85
N ASP A 329 24.62 6.65 24.50
CA ASP A 329 24.09 7.86 25.17
C ASP A 329 22.63 8.11 24.77
N VAL A 330 21.77 8.38 25.77
CA VAL A 330 20.39 8.82 25.50
C VAL A 330 20.40 10.27 25.07
N VAL A 331 19.89 10.56 23.86
CA VAL A 331 19.75 11.92 23.31
C VAL A 331 18.33 12.44 23.51
N ILE A 332 17.33 11.61 23.20
CA ILE A 332 15.91 11.91 23.43
C ILE A 332 15.30 10.70 24.11
N ASP A 333 14.78 10.90 25.31
CA ASP A 333 14.20 9.83 26.11
C ASP A 333 12.78 9.49 25.66
N HIS A 334 12.32 8.32 26.06
CA HIS A 334 10.99 7.79 25.74
C HIS A 334 9.87 8.68 26.29
N ASN A 335 8.84 8.89 25.44
CA ASN A 335 7.59 9.52 25.84
C ASN A 335 6.40 8.61 25.47
N ILE A 336 5.62 8.21 26.47
CA ILE A 336 4.47 7.31 26.24
C ILE A 336 3.37 7.90 25.34
N LYS A 337 3.31 9.23 25.19
CA LYS A 337 2.31 9.93 24.38
C LYS A 337 2.79 10.21 22.95
N ILE A 338 4.11 10.19 22.73
CA ILE A 338 4.72 10.56 21.46
C ILE A 338 5.39 9.32 20.88
N PHE A 339 4.94 8.89 19.72
CA PHE A 339 5.59 7.82 18.96
C PHE A 339 6.58 8.44 17.98
N ILE A 340 7.83 7.98 17.96
CA ILE A 340 8.85 8.46 17.01
C ILE A 340 8.92 7.47 15.85
N ASN A 341 8.53 7.92 14.63
CA ASN A 341 8.54 7.11 13.42
C ASN A 341 9.90 7.06 12.74
N ASP A 342 10.57 8.21 12.63
CA ASP A 342 11.87 8.35 11.94
C ASP A 342 12.66 9.52 12.51
N ILE A 343 13.98 9.50 12.28
CA ILE A 343 14.91 10.58 12.64
C ILE A 343 15.77 10.94 11.45
N PHE A 344 16.11 12.22 11.32
CA PHE A 344 16.98 12.75 10.30
C PHE A 344 17.91 13.81 10.88
N TYR A 345 19.23 13.62 10.74
CA TYR A 345 20.21 14.59 11.18
C TYR A 345 20.43 15.68 10.14
N LYS A 346 20.32 16.96 10.53
CA LYS A 346 20.64 18.09 9.64
C LYS A 346 21.12 19.30 10.43
N LYS A 347 22.33 19.77 10.12
CA LYS A 347 22.91 21.02 10.69
C LYS A 347 22.73 21.15 12.21
N ASN A 348 23.25 20.18 12.96
CA ASN A 348 23.15 20.15 14.42
C ASN A 348 21.72 20.06 15.01
N ASN A 349 20.78 19.61 14.18
CA ASN A 349 19.42 19.30 14.60
C ASN A 349 19.09 17.83 14.28
N LEU A 350 18.23 17.23 15.10
CA LEU A 350 17.50 16.03 14.76
C LEU A 350 16.08 16.45 14.36
N ILE A 351 15.72 16.14 13.14
CA ILE A 351 14.37 16.28 12.62
C ILE A 351 13.67 14.95 12.92
N LEU A 352 12.59 14.99 13.66
CA LEU A 352 11.85 13.82 14.11
C LEU A 352 10.51 13.78 13.39
N GLU A 353 10.21 12.67 12.76
CA GLU A 353 8.83 12.34 12.42
C GLU A 353 8.19 11.71 13.65
N ILE A 354 7.15 12.33 14.16
CA ILE A 354 6.47 11.84 15.36
C ILE A 354 4.97 11.68 15.13
N ARG A 355 4.32 11.00 16.07
CA ARG A 355 2.86 11.04 16.22
C ARG A 355 2.51 11.51 17.60
N ASP A 356 1.66 12.52 17.65
CA ASP A 356 1.02 13.00 18.87
C ASP A 356 -0.50 12.93 18.71
N ASN A 357 -1.16 12.24 19.64
CA ASN A 357 -2.62 12.10 19.64
C ASN A 357 -3.20 11.64 18.27
N GLY A 358 -2.47 10.76 17.57
CA GLY A 358 -2.85 10.16 16.28
C GLY A 358 -2.61 11.03 15.04
N LEU A 359 -2.01 12.20 15.16
CA LEU A 359 -1.59 13.03 14.02
C LEU A 359 -0.08 12.92 13.82
N PRO A 360 0.39 12.84 12.56
CA PRO A 360 1.81 12.93 12.26
C PRO A 360 2.27 14.38 12.39
N GLU A 361 3.45 14.60 12.96
CA GLU A 361 4.06 15.91 13.14
C GLU A 361 5.57 15.85 12.85
N ILE A 362 6.16 16.98 12.54
CA ILE A 362 7.61 17.15 12.45
C ILE A 362 8.09 17.99 13.62
N ASN A 363 9.00 17.42 14.42
CA ASN A 363 9.71 18.10 15.49
C ASN A 363 11.17 18.33 15.12
N ILE A 364 11.69 19.51 15.43
CA ILE A 364 13.09 19.88 15.25
C ILE A 364 13.72 19.98 16.63
N PHE A 365 14.59 19.04 16.96
CA PHE A 365 15.34 19.01 18.22
C PHE A 365 16.75 19.55 17.99
N ASN A 366 17.09 20.68 18.62
CA ASN A 366 18.43 21.26 18.54
C ASN A 366 19.40 20.58 19.51
N LEU A 367 20.46 19.99 18.99
CA LEU A 367 21.41 19.20 19.77
C LEU A 367 22.24 20.02 20.77
N SER A 368 22.42 21.34 20.54
CA SER A 368 23.19 22.20 21.44
C SER A 368 22.34 22.79 22.54
N SER A 369 21.17 23.34 22.22
CA SER A 369 20.29 23.98 23.22
C SER A 369 19.34 22.98 23.89
N GLN A 370 19.12 21.80 23.28
CA GLN A 370 18.13 20.77 23.68
C GLN A 370 16.69 21.27 23.60
N ASP A 371 16.43 22.36 22.87
CA ASP A 371 15.08 22.85 22.62
C ASP A 371 14.42 22.07 21.48
N THR A 372 13.10 21.90 21.58
CA THR A 372 12.28 21.30 20.53
C THR A 372 11.34 22.32 19.93
N TYR A 373 11.27 22.39 18.60
CA TYR A 373 10.31 23.19 17.85
C TYR A 373 9.41 22.28 17.01
N THR A 374 8.09 22.41 17.18
CA THR A 374 7.11 21.68 16.37
C THR A 374 6.71 22.51 15.14
N VAL A 375 6.80 21.89 13.96
CA VAL A 375 6.33 22.50 12.70
C VAL A 375 4.81 22.44 12.66
N SER A 376 4.14 23.58 12.85
CA SER A 376 2.67 23.64 12.89
C SER A 376 2.04 23.69 11.51
N HIS A 377 0.85 23.09 11.37
CA HIS A 377 0.05 23.06 10.15
C HIS A 377 -1.39 23.58 10.44
N GLU A 378 -2.08 24.02 9.38
CA GLU A 378 -3.40 24.67 9.52
C GLU A 378 -4.56 23.67 9.41
N ASP A 379 -4.38 22.56 8.70
CA ASP A 379 -5.44 21.57 8.48
C ASP A 379 -5.76 20.75 9.77
N ASN A 380 -7.01 20.31 9.92
CA ASN A 380 -7.45 19.52 11.09
C ASN A 380 -6.90 18.10 11.10
N ALA A 381 -6.69 17.54 9.91
CA ALA A 381 -6.10 16.22 9.69
C ALA A 381 -5.26 16.26 8.42
N TYR A 382 -4.06 15.76 8.49
CA TYR A 382 -3.07 15.82 7.42
C TYR A 382 -2.08 14.65 7.52
N THR A 383 -1.23 14.54 6.52
CA THR A 383 -0.02 13.71 6.56
C THR A 383 1.20 14.58 6.31
N VAL A 384 2.27 14.27 7.01
CA VAL A 384 3.57 14.93 6.87
C VAL A 384 4.69 13.91 7.13
N ASN A 385 5.74 13.94 6.29
CA ASN A 385 6.93 13.13 6.46
C ASN A 385 8.15 13.80 5.80
N ILE A 386 9.36 13.44 6.22
CA ILE A 386 10.60 13.94 5.65
C ILE A 386 10.73 13.50 4.18
N ASN A 387 11.08 14.43 3.30
CA ASN A 387 11.28 14.12 1.89
C ASN A 387 12.68 13.55 1.64
N ASN A 388 12.76 12.48 0.82
CA ASN A 388 14.02 11.81 0.51
C ASN A 388 15.00 12.64 -0.35
N ASN A 389 14.59 13.80 -0.90
CA ASN A 389 15.45 14.71 -1.65
C ASN A 389 16.33 15.62 -0.75
N ASN A 390 16.40 15.34 0.53
CA ASN A 390 17.32 15.98 1.49
C ASN A 390 18.73 15.38 1.36
N VAL A 391 19.54 15.93 0.48
CA VAL A 391 20.82 15.32 0.08
C VAL A 391 22.06 15.90 0.76
N ASP A 392 21.98 17.08 1.38
CA ASP A 392 23.11 17.75 2.03
C ASP A 392 22.82 18.10 3.49
N TYR A 393 23.66 17.61 4.41
CA TYR A 393 23.55 17.91 5.84
C TYR A 393 23.91 19.38 6.20
N SER A 394 24.57 20.10 5.31
CA SER A 394 24.99 21.50 5.52
C SER A 394 23.92 22.53 5.17
N ASP A 395 22.86 22.13 4.48
CA ASP A 395 21.81 23.05 4.03
C ASP A 395 21.11 23.80 5.17
N GLU A 396 20.64 25.02 4.87
CA GLU A 396 19.92 25.88 5.81
C GLU A 396 18.50 25.43 6.12
N GLY A 397 18.09 24.25 5.68
CA GLY A 397 16.75 23.74 5.87
C GLY A 397 16.58 22.31 5.39
N PHE A 398 15.34 21.84 5.31
CA PHE A 398 14.99 20.51 4.81
C PHE A 398 13.66 20.52 4.08
N TYR A 399 13.50 19.54 3.17
CA TYR A 399 12.25 19.30 2.47
C TYR A 399 11.40 18.29 3.25
N PHE A 400 10.08 18.51 3.20
CA PHE A 400 9.10 17.56 3.73
C PHE A 400 7.87 17.48 2.81
N ASN A 401 7.26 16.30 2.75
CA ASN A 401 6.01 16.08 2.05
C ASN A 401 4.85 16.49 2.95
N TYR A 402 3.81 17.05 2.35
CA TYR A 402 2.59 17.44 3.03
C TYR A 402 1.38 17.19 2.15
N SER A 403 0.32 16.64 2.73
CA SER A 403 -0.98 16.49 2.09
C SER A 403 -2.08 16.51 3.15
N SER A 404 -3.29 16.95 2.78
CA SER A 404 -4.50 16.77 3.61
C SER A 404 -5.65 16.36 2.71
N LEU A 405 -6.82 16.10 3.26
CA LEU A 405 -8.00 15.79 2.44
C LEU A 405 -8.42 16.95 1.54
N THR A 406 -8.08 18.19 1.92
CA THR A 406 -8.38 19.41 1.17
C THR A 406 -7.15 20.03 0.49
N THR A 407 -5.94 19.55 0.77
CA THR A 407 -4.70 20.07 0.20
C THR A 407 -4.01 18.97 -0.64
N PRO A 408 -3.90 19.12 -1.98
CA PRO A 408 -3.16 18.20 -2.84
C PRO A 408 -1.71 17.97 -2.38
N ASP A 409 -1.15 16.82 -2.75
CA ASP A 409 0.22 16.46 -2.44
C ASP A 409 1.16 17.60 -2.77
N SER A 410 1.99 17.98 -1.79
CA SER A 410 2.93 19.10 -1.92
C SER A 410 4.25 18.79 -1.24
N ILE A 411 5.31 19.46 -1.71
CA ILE A 411 6.62 19.47 -1.07
C ILE A 411 6.87 20.86 -0.55
N LYS A 412 7.23 20.92 0.72
CA LYS A 412 7.51 22.15 1.44
C LYS A 412 8.97 22.18 1.84
N TYR A 413 9.57 23.37 1.87
CA TYR A 413 10.92 23.59 2.35
C TYR A 413 10.88 24.39 3.64
N PHE A 414 11.36 23.79 4.74
CA PHE A 414 11.53 24.46 6.01
C PHE A 414 12.92 25.10 6.08
N ASN A 415 13.01 26.37 6.48
CA ASN A 415 14.26 27.11 6.62
C ASN A 415 14.55 27.37 8.10
N PHE A 416 15.72 26.94 8.59
CA PHE A 416 16.13 27.07 9.99
C PHE A 416 16.35 28.54 10.43
N SER A 417 16.77 29.43 9.51
CA SER A 417 17.03 30.81 9.87
C SER A 417 15.75 31.62 10.09
N SER A 418 14.69 31.34 9.31
CA SER A 418 13.39 32.00 9.44
C SER A 418 12.41 31.24 10.32
N MET A 419 12.72 29.99 10.67
CA MET A 419 11.83 29.07 11.40
C MET A 419 10.43 28.98 10.77
N SER A 420 10.40 28.90 9.43
CA SER A 420 9.16 28.87 8.65
C SER A 420 9.36 28.04 7.39
N TYR A 421 8.27 27.64 6.77
CA TYR A 421 8.31 26.88 5.52
C TYR A 421 7.55 27.58 4.39
N SER A 422 7.88 27.19 3.15
CA SER A 422 7.16 27.57 1.94
C SER A 422 6.89 26.34 1.08
N THR A 423 5.81 26.35 0.32
CA THR A 423 5.52 25.32 -0.67
C THR A 423 6.43 25.53 -1.89
N VAL A 424 7.21 24.51 -2.24
CA VAL A 424 8.15 24.55 -3.39
C VAL A 424 7.65 23.75 -4.58
N TRP A 425 6.74 22.82 -4.34
CA TRP A 425 6.04 22.05 -5.36
C TRP A 425 4.66 21.62 -4.83
N GLN A 426 3.68 21.60 -5.71
CA GLN A 426 2.35 21.08 -5.39
C GLN A 426 1.74 20.45 -6.63
N LYS A 427 1.10 19.30 -6.45
CA LYS A 427 0.37 18.63 -7.50
C LYS A 427 -0.82 19.46 -7.96
N GLU A 428 -0.89 19.70 -9.26
CA GLU A 428 -2.00 20.44 -9.87
C GLU A 428 -3.19 19.51 -10.12
N ILE A 429 -4.38 19.93 -9.69
CA ILE A 429 -5.65 19.27 -9.96
C ILE A 429 -6.59 20.30 -10.61
N LEU A 430 -6.82 20.17 -11.90
CA LEU A 430 -7.65 21.13 -12.64
C LEU A 430 -9.09 21.13 -12.11
N GLY A 431 -9.64 22.33 -11.91
CA GLY A 431 -11.01 22.52 -11.45
C GLY A 431 -11.26 22.22 -9.97
N PHE A 432 -10.24 21.78 -9.21
CA PHE A 432 -10.35 21.60 -7.77
C PHE A 432 -10.33 22.96 -7.04
N ASN A 433 -11.23 23.09 -6.06
CA ASN A 433 -11.28 24.25 -5.17
C ASN A 433 -11.49 23.74 -3.74
N ASP A 434 -10.44 23.83 -2.94
CA ASP A 434 -10.37 23.40 -1.54
C ASP A 434 -11.54 23.95 -0.70
N LYS A 435 -11.95 25.21 -0.94
CA LYS A 435 -13.03 25.90 -0.22
C LYS A 435 -14.40 25.27 -0.41
N GLN A 436 -14.56 24.35 -1.36
CA GLN A 436 -15.82 23.63 -1.57
C GLN A 436 -15.95 22.38 -0.71
N TYR A 437 -14.88 21.98 -0.02
CA TYR A 437 -14.83 20.77 0.79
C TYR A 437 -14.47 21.09 2.24
N SER A 438 -14.86 20.21 3.13
CA SER A 438 -14.50 20.29 4.55
C SER A 438 -14.21 18.91 5.10
N ASP A 439 -13.26 18.88 6.03
CA ASP A 439 -12.98 17.72 6.86
C ASP A 439 -13.21 18.05 8.34
N LYS A 440 -13.48 17.04 9.15
CA LYS A 440 -13.55 17.13 10.62
C LYS A 440 -12.96 15.88 11.23
N ARG A 441 -12.08 16.08 12.20
CA ARG A 441 -11.55 15.02 13.05
C ARG A 441 -12.25 15.00 14.40
N PHE A 442 -12.63 13.82 14.88
CA PHE A 442 -13.22 13.63 16.20
C PHE A 442 -12.86 12.24 16.74
N PHE A 443 -13.23 11.98 17.98
CA PHE A 443 -13.12 10.67 18.61
C PHE A 443 -14.51 10.08 18.88
N TYR A 444 -14.63 8.78 18.73
CA TYR A 444 -15.77 8.01 19.23
C TYR A 444 -15.29 6.97 20.22
N GLN A 445 -16.20 6.50 21.07
CA GLN A 445 -15.91 5.48 22.06
C GLN A 445 -16.32 4.11 21.50
N ALA A 446 -15.34 3.17 21.44
CA ALA A 446 -15.60 1.77 21.14
C ALA A 446 -16.33 1.11 22.32
N ARG A 447 -16.91 -0.08 22.10
CA ARG A 447 -17.69 -0.83 23.10
C ARG A 447 -16.92 -1.17 24.38
N ASP A 448 -15.61 -1.22 24.32
CA ASP A 448 -14.71 -1.44 25.47
C ASP A 448 -14.28 -0.14 26.15
N GLY A 449 -14.74 1.01 25.68
CA GLY A 449 -14.45 2.32 26.25
C GLY A 449 -13.24 3.04 25.69
N VAL A 450 -12.50 2.45 24.72
CA VAL A 450 -11.35 3.09 24.07
C VAL A 450 -11.84 4.19 23.11
N ASN A 451 -11.15 5.33 23.12
CA ASN A 451 -11.44 6.44 22.20
C ASN A 451 -10.71 6.26 20.88
N ILE A 452 -11.45 6.08 19.79
CA ILE A 452 -10.95 5.81 18.45
C ILE A 452 -11.01 7.09 17.61
N PRO A 453 -9.93 7.51 16.92
CA PRO A 453 -9.98 8.67 16.02
C PRO A 453 -10.79 8.36 14.76
N ALA A 454 -11.55 9.35 14.30
CA ALA A 454 -12.26 9.30 13.02
C ALA A 454 -12.15 10.64 12.29
N ILE A 455 -12.15 10.59 10.97
CA ILE A 455 -12.09 11.76 10.10
C ILE A 455 -13.21 11.65 9.07
N ILE A 456 -14.03 12.68 8.97
CA ILE A 456 -15.07 12.80 7.93
C ILE A 456 -14.63 13.82 6.89
N PHE A 457 -14.95 13.54 5.62
CA PHE A 457 -14.67 14.40 4.49
C PHE A 457 -15.88 14.49 3.56
N TYR A 458 -16.29 15.70 3.20
CA TYR A 458 -17.51 15.94 2.43
C TYR A 458 -17.46 17.27 1.67
N LYS A 459 -18.31 17.41 0.65
CA LYS A 459 -18.53 18.68 -0.04
C LYS A 459 -19.49 19.55 0.76
N ASN A 460 -19.23 20.86 0.87
CA ASN A 460 -19.92 21.78 1.77
C ASN A 460 -21.44 21.91 1.56
N ASP A 461 -21.94 21.63 0.36
CA ASP A 461 -23.37 21.65 0.03
C ASP A 461 -24.09 20.30 0.30
N THR A 462 -23.36 19.29 0.81
CA THR A 462 -23.92 17.97 1.14
C THR A 462 -24.83 18.05 2.36
N ASN A 463 -26.03 17.48 2.26
CA ASN A 463 -26.90 17.27 3.42
C ASN A 463 -26.41 16.05 4.19
N LEU A 464 -25.64 16.28 5.24
CA LEU A 464 -25.00 15.22 6.02
C LEU A 464 -25.98 14.18 6.59
N ALA A 465 -27.22 14.57 6.92
CA ALA A 465 -28.18 13.66 7.54
C ALA A 465 -28.77 12.62 6.58
N THR A 466 -28.74 12.89 5.28
CA THR A 466 -29.34 12.03 4.24
C THR A 466 -28.32 11.58 3.19
N ALA A 467 -27.05 11.88 3.42
CA ALA A 467 -25.98 11.53 2.47
C ALA A 467 -25.66 10.03 2.51
N PRO A 468 -25.47 9.38 1.37
CA PRO A 468 -24.82 8.07 1.36
C PRO A 468 -23.40 8.22 1.91
N ILE A 469 -22.93 7.21 2.64
CA ILE A 469 -21.69 7.30 3.39
C ILE A 469 -20.76 6.10 3.09
N LEU A 470 -19.50 6.39 2.78
CA LEU A 470 -18.46 5.40 2.52
C LEU A 470 -17.42 5.43 3.63
N PHE A 471 -17.32 4.34 4.38
CA PHE A 471 -16.32 4.13 5.42
C PHE A 471 -15.08 3.43 4.84
N TYR A 472 -13.91 3.83 5.35
CA TYR A 472 -12.63 3.22 5.05
C TYR A 472 -11.86 2.92 6.33
N GLY A 473 -11.22 1.76 6.39
CA GLY A 473 -10.28 1.38 7.44
C GLY A 473 -9.35 0.27 6.95
N TYR A 474 -8.25 0.06 7.68
CA TYR A 474 -7.29 -1.00 7.40
C TYR A 474 -7.02 -1.87 8.64
N GLY A 475 -6.39 -1.31 9.67
CA GLY A 475 -6.27 -1.89 11.00
C GLY A 475 -5.34 -3.10 11.09
N SER A 476 -4.20 -3.10 10.40
CA SER A 476 -3.21 -4.18 10.43
C SER A 476 -1.80 -3.64 10.21
N TYR A 477 -0.79 -4.40 10.64
CA TYR A 477 0.65 -4.14 10.45
C TYR A 477 1.15 -2.82 11.04
N GLY A 478 0.40 -2.18 11.92
CA GLY A 478 0.73 -0.83 12.39
C GLY A 478 0.68 0.23 11.28
N ILE A 479 0.05 -0.07 10.14
CA ILE A 479 -0.06 0.86 9.02
C ILE A 479 -1.07 1.94 9.35
N ASN A 480 -0.65 3.20 9.21
CA ASN A 480 -1.48 4.36 9.46
C ASN A 480 -2.38 4.67 8.25
N THR A 481 -3.65 4.89 8.53
CA THR A 481 -4.60 5.39 7.52
C THR A 481 -4.61 6.91 7.56
N GLU A 482 -3.80 7.50 6.68
CA GLU A 482 -3.55 8.94 6.68
C GLU A 482 -4.64 9.76 5.99
N ALA A 483 -4.84 11.00 6.48
CA ALA A 483 -5.68 12.01 5.87
C ALA A 483 -4.97 12.68 4.67
N SER A 484 -4.67 11.92 3.63
CA SER A 484 -4.02 12.41 2.42
C SER A 484 -5.03 12.76 1.32
N PHE A 485 -4.65 13.66 0.42
CA PHE A 485 -5.47 14.00 -0.74
C PHE A 485 -5.67 12.81 -1.66
N ARG A 486 -6.91 12.60 -2.06
CA ARG A 486 -7.27 11.53 -2.99
C ARG A 486 -8.16 12.08 -4.10
N GLN A 487 -7.55 12.48 -5.22
CA GLN A 487 -8.27 12.96 -6.40
C GLN A 487 -9.44 12.06 -6.78
N SER A 488 -9.27 10.75 -6.67
CA SER A 488 -10.31 9.77 -7.01
C SER A 488 -11.58 9.86 -6.17
N LEU A 489 -11.56 10.48 -4.99
CA LEU A 489 -12.76 10.68 -4.16
C LEU A 489 -13.64 11.84 -4.66
N LEU A 490 -13.09 12.81 -5.37
CA LEU A 490 -13.83 14.01 -5.76
C LEU A 490 -15.12 13.71 -6.56
N PRO A 491 -15.13 12.79 -7.54
CA PRO A 491 -16.37 12.41 -8.24
C PRO A 491 -17.46 11.86 -7.30
N LEU A 492 -17.06 11.12 -6.26
CA LEU A 492 -18.01 10.56 -5.29
C LEU A 492 -18.59 11.66 -4.38
N LEU A 493 -17.72 12.53 -3.85
CA LEU A 493 -18.13 13.67 -3.01
C LEU A 493 -19.03 14.66 -3.79
N ASN A 494 -18.74 14.88 -5.10
CA ASN A 494 -19.57 15.70 -5.96
C ASN A 494 -20.97 15.12 -6.21
N ARG A 495 -21.15 13.82 -5.92
CA ARG A 495 -22.46 13.14 -5.93
C ARG A 495 -23.12 13.08 -4.54
N GLY A 496 -22.61 13.87 -3.58
CA GLY A 496 -23.19 14.02 -2.27
C GLY A 496 -22.84 12.92 -1.26
N PHE A 497 -21.86 12.05 -1.56
CA PHE A 497 -21.36 11.10 -0.57
C PHE A 497 -20.53 11.78 0.51
N VAL A 498 -20.56 11.20 1.71
CA VAL A 498 -19.63 11.49 2.79
C VAL A 498 -18.59 10.37 2.82
N TYR A 499 -17.32 10.72 2.95
CA TYR A 499 -16.22 9.76 3.13
C TYR A 499 -15.72 9.80 4.57
N VAL A 500 -15.52 8.63 5.18
CA VAL A 500 -15.08 8.51 6.58
C VAL A 500 -13.88 7.60 6.68
N ILE A 501 -12.83 8.07 7.34
CA ILE A 501 -11.68 7.27 7.76
C ILE A 501 -11.85 6.91 9.23
N LEU A 502 -11.73 5.62 9.57
CA LEU A 502 -11.70 5.14 10.94
C LEU A 502 -10.29 4.64 11.24
N ASN A 503 -9.58 5.31 12.16
CA ASN A 503 -8.21 4.97 12.57
C ASN A 503 -8.26 3.89 13.67
N ILE A 504 -8.73 2.72 13.31
CA ILE A 504 -9.00 1.57 14.19
C ILE A 504 -7.73 0.90 14.71
N ARG A 505 -7.82 0.19 15.85
CA ARG A 505 -6.72 -0.61 16.40
C ARG A 505 -6.21 -1.66 15.41
N GLY A 506 -4.91 -1.96 15.48
CA GLY A 506 -4.16 -2.72 14.48
C GLY A 506 -3.42 -1.81 13.48
N GLY A 507 -3.83 -0.53 13.35
CA GLY A 507 -2.99 0.54 12.82
C GLY A 507 -1.97 1.03 13.86
N GLY A 508 -1.19 2.06 13.50
CA GLY A 508 -0.15 2.64 14.37
C GLY A 508 -0.43 4.09 14.78
N GLU A 509 -1.61 4.64 14.47
CA GLU A 509 -1.89 6.06 14.59
C GLU A 509 -1.64 6.60 15.99
N MET A 510 -2.01 5.83 17.02
CA MET A 510 -1.83 6.21 18.43
C MET A 510 -0.55 5.63 19.08
N GLY A 511 0.37 5.05 18.29
CA GLY A 511 1.61 4.46 18.74
C GLY A 511 1.58 2.93 18.86
N LYS A 512 2.65 2.34 19.46
CA LYS A 512 2.84 0.88 19.47
C LYS A 512 1.67 0.10 20.08
N HIS A 513 1.09 0.62 21.18
CA HIS A 513 -0.04 -0.05 21.86
C HIS A 513 -1.27 -0.16 20.94
N TRP A 514 -1.46 0.82 20.02
CA TRP A 514 -2.57 0.80 19.07
C TRP A 514 -2.49 -0.37 18.11
N TYR A 515 -1.26 -0.67 17.68
CA TYR A 515 -0.97 -1.83 16.86
C TYR A 515 -1.15 -3.15 17.65
N ASP A 516 -0.55 -3.24 18.83
CA ASP A 516 -0.60 -4.45 19.65
C ASP A 516 -2.02 -4.80 20.11
N ASP A 517 -2.87 -3.78 20.35
CA ASP A 517 -4.27 -3.97 20.75
C ASP A 517 -5.20 -4.35 19.56
N GLY A 518 -4.67 -4.52 18.37
CA GLY A 518 -5.44 -4.91 17.16
C GLY A 518 -4.82 -6.05 16.35
N ARG A 519 -3.87 -6.83 16.92
CA ARG A 519 -3.27 -8.00 16.27
C ARG A 519 -3.29 -9.25 17.16
N MET A 520 -2.87 -10.38 16.63
CA MET A 520 -2.82 -11.65 17.36
C MET A 520 -4.13 -11.89 18.15
N PHE A 521 -4.08 -12.19 19.42
CA PHE A 521 -5.24 -12.43 20.29
C PHE A 521 -6.12 -11.19 20.54
N ASN A 522 -5.75 -10.03 20.00
CA ASN A 522 -6.52 -8.79 20.10
C ASN A 522 -7.21 -8.40 18.77
N LYS A 523 -7.07 -9.21 17.71
CA LYS A 523 -7.54 -8.86 16.36
C LYS A 523 -9.03 -8.53 16.29
N MET A 524 -9.86 -9.11 17.12
CA MET A 524 -11.30 -8.80 17.19
C MET A 524 -11.59 -7.33 17.52
N ASN A 525 -10.67 -6.64 18.20
CA ASN A 525 -10.83 -5.21 18.49
C ASN A 525 -10.88 -4.38 17.21
N THR A 526 -10.06 -4.72 16.20
CA THR A 526 -10.07 -4.06 14.88
C THR A 526 -11.46 -4.05 14.25
N PHE A 527 -12.12 -5.21 14.24
CA PHE A 527 -13.44 -5.38 13.61
C PHE A 527 -14.54 -4.70 14.42
N ASN A 528 -14.46 -4.80 15.74
CA ASN A 528 -15.40 -4.14 16.65
C ASN A 528 -15.29 -2.63 16.57
N ASP A 529 -14.06 -2.08 16.58
CA ASP A 529 -13.82 -0.65 16.45
C ASP A 529 -14.45 -0.09 15.18
N PHE A 530 -14.36 -0.83 14.06
CA PHE A 530 -14.92 -0.39 12.79
C PHE A 530 -16.45 -0.33 12.85
N ASN A 531 -17.14 -1.39 13.29
CA ASN A 531 -18.60 -1.40 13.41
C ASN A 531 -19.09 -0.36 14.43
N ASP A 532 -18.42 -0.21 15.57
CA ASP A 532 -18.72 0.81 16.56
C ASP A 532 -18.56 2.23 15.99
N GLY A 533 -17.55 2.43 15.14
CA GLY A 533 -17.32 3.68 14.42
C GLY A 533 -18.45 4.03 13.46
N VAL A 534 -18.95 3.04 12.72
CA VAL A 534 -20.12 3.22 11.83
C VAL A 534 -21.33 3.70 12.66
N TYR A 535 -21.66 2.99 13.74
CA TYR A 535 -22.77 3.41 14.63
C TYR A 535 -22.54 4.80 15.20
N ALA A 536 -21.36 5.09 15.69
CA ALA A 536 -21.04 6.38 16.31
C ALA A 536 -21.17 7.57 15.34
N VAL A 537 -20.82 7.39 14.07
CA VAL A 537 -20.97 8.42 13.02
C VAL A 537 -22.45 8.61 12.70
N LEU A 538 -23.20 7.53 12.51
CA LEU A 538 -24.64 7.57 12.24
C LEU A 538 -25.43 8.18 13.41
N ASP A 539 -25.06 7.90 14.66
CA ASP A 539 -25.70 8.46 15.86
C ASP A 539 -25.43 9.96 16.02
N LYS A 540 -24.36 10.49 15.41
CA LYS A 540 -24.13 11.94 15.30
C LYS A 540 -25.00 12.60 14.22
N GLY A 541 -25.86 11.86 13.53
CA GLY A 541 -26.70 12.35 12.43
C GLY A 541 -25.90 12.59 11.14
N ILE A 542 -24.84 11.85 10.93
CA ILE A 542 -23.99 11.90 9.72
C ILE A 542 -24.18 10.60 8.94
N GLY A 543 -24.71 10.69 7.73
CA GLY A 543 -25.00 9.56 6.86
C GLY A 543 -26.44 9.06 6.97
N ASP A 544 -26.91 8.52 5.86
CA ASP A 544 -28.17 7.78 5.76
C ASP A 544 -27.97 6.33 6.19
N ARG A 545 -28.71 5.86 7.17
CA ARG A 545 -28.63 4.48 7.69
C ARG A 545 -28.93 3.41 6.64
N ASP A 546 -29.72 3.75 5.64
CA ASP A 546 -30.08 2.83 4.56
C ASP A 546 -29.02 2.81 3.42
N ASN A 547 -28.04 3.72 3.45
CA ASN A 547 -27.01 3.90 2.42
C ASN A 547 -25.60 3.92 2.99
N VAL A 548 -25.27 2.93 3.84
CA VAL A 548 -23.96 2.74 4.46
C VAL A 548 -23.12 1.79 3.61
N PHE A 549 -21.94 2.26 3.21
CA PHE A 549 -20.96 1.50 2.45
C PHE A 549 -19.63 1.43 3.19
N ALA A 550 -18.87 0.33 2.98
CA ALA A 550 -17.53 0.20 3.49
C ALA A 550 -16.56 -0.30 2.40
N ARG A 551 -15.30 0.10 2.51
CA ARG A 551 -14.23 -0.24 1.57
C ARG A 551 -12.97 -0.65 2.32
N GLY A 552 -12.34 -1.73 1.88
CA GLY A 552 -11.04 -2.19 2.37
C GLY A 552 -10.37 -3.13 1.38
N GLY A 553 -9.03 -3.17 1.40
CA GLY A 553 -8.25 -4.04 0.52
C GLY A 553 -7.18 -4.82 1.28
N SER A 554 -6.77 -5.99 0.77
CA SER A 554 -5.74 -6.83 1.40
C SER A 554 -6.16 -7.24 2.84
N ALA A 555 -5.41 -6.93 3.87
CA ALA A 555 -5.84 -7.07 5.27
C ALA A 555 -7.09 -6.21 5.58
N GLY A 556 -7.30 -5.06 4.90
CA GLY A 556 -8.57 -4.34 4.93
C GLY A 556 -9.71 -5.12 4.26
N GLY A 557 -9.42 -6.06 3.36
CA GLY A 557 -10.38 -7.01 2.81
C GLY A 557 -10.76 -8.10 3.82
N LEU A 558 -9.84 -8.54 4.69
CA LEU A 558 -10.17 -9.33 5.88
C LEU A 558 -11.15 -8.56 6.77
N LEU A 559 -10.86 -7.28 7.06
CA LEU A 559 -11.78 -6.41 7.79
C LEU A 559 -13.17 -6.42 7.17
N MET A 560 -13.29 -6.23 5.85
CA MET A 560 -14.57 -6.23 5.14
C MET A 560 -15.33 -7.56 5.31
N GLY A 561 -14.64 -8.69 5.16
CA GLY A 561 -15.24 -10.01 5.36
C GLY A 561 -15.68 -10.27 6.81
N ALA A 562 -14.89 -9.82 7.79
CA ALA A 562 -15.18 -9.99 9.20
C ALA A 562 -16.37 -9.13 9.67
N ILE A 563 -16.42 -7.84 9.28
CA ILE A 563 -17.49 -6.93 9.72
C ILE A 563 -18.86 -7.35 9.21
N ILE A 564 -18.97 -7.89 7.98
CA ILE A 564 -20.26 -8.37 7.46
C ILE A 564 -20.66 -9.73 8.04
N ASN A 565 -19.73 -10.51 8.55
CA ASN A 565 -20.07 -11.70 9.32
C ASN A 565 -20.58 -11.33 10.73
N LEU A 566 -20.09 -10.22 11.32
CA LEU A 566 -20.52 -9.74 12.62
C LEU A 566 -21.86 -8.99 12.54
N GLU A 567 -22.02 -8.11 11.55
CA GLU A 567 -23.15 -7.17 11.43
C GLU A 567 -23.61 -7.09 9.95
N PRO A 568 -24.18 -8.17 9.38
CA PRO A 568 -24.50 -8.22 7.94
C PRO A 568 -25.52 -7.16 7.50
N GLU A 569 -26.45 -6.77 8.38
CA GLU A 569 -27.53 -5.81 8.08
C GLU A 569 -27.11 -4.35 8.28
N LEU A 570 -25.90 -4.07 8.79
CA LEU A 570 -25.40 -2.71 9.00
C LEU A 570 -25.08 -2.00 7.68
N TYR A 571 -24.76 -2.75 6.64
CA TYR A 571 -24.23 -2.25 5.37
C TYR A 571 -25.21 -2.44 4.22
N LYS A 572 -25.30 -1.43 3.34
CA LYS A 572 -25.92 -1.53 2.02
C LYS A 572 -25.02 -2.25 1.03
N GLY A 573 -23.71 -1.93 1.07
CA GLY A 573 -22.73 -2.51 0.14
C GLY A 573 -21.29 -2.43 0.64
N ILE A 574 -20.50 -3.38 0.14
CA ILE A 574 -19.08 -3.57 0.48
C ILE A 574 -18.22 -3.56 -0.79
N LEU A 575 -17.12 -2.82 -0.74
CA LEU A 575 -16.05 -2.85 -1.73
C LEU A 575 -14.83 -3.57 -1.12
N SER A 576 -14.55 -4.77 -1.63
CA SER A 576 -13.52 -5.66 -1.08
C SER A 576 -12.44 -5.94 -2.13
N GLY A 577 -11.27 -5.28 -1.99
CA GLY A 577 -10.16 -5.40 -2.92
C GLY A 577 -9.13 -6.43 -2.47
N VAL A 578 -8.69 -7.35 -3.35
CA VAL A 578 -7.64 -8.35 -3.10
C VAL A 578 -7.70 -8.94 -1.68
N PRO A 579 -8.88 -9.44 -1.23
CA PRO A 579 -9.16 -9.62 0.18
C PRO A 579 -8.53 -10.88 0.78
N PHE A 580 -7.93 -10.74 1.96
CA PHE A 580 -7.40 -11.82 2.79
C PHE A 580 -8.54 -12.45 3.61
N VAL A 581 -9.30 -13.37 3.01
CA VAL A 581 -10.57 -13.88 3.59
C VAL A 581 -10.55 -15.34 4.04
N ASP A 582 -9.51 -16.10 3.71
CA ASP A 582 -9.33 -17.50 4.14
C ASP A 582 -8.13 -17.65 5.07
N VAL A 583 -8.10 -16.80 6.09
CA VAL A 583 -6.95 -16.59 7.01
C VAL A 583 -6.46 -17.90 7.61
N LEU A 584 -7.39 -18.72 8.14
CA LEU A 584 -7.01 -19.95 8.82
C LEU A 584 -6.37 -20.97 7.88
N THR A 585 -6.86 -21.09 6.65
CA THR A 585 -6.28 -22.03 5.66
C THR A 585 -4.91 -21.54 5.19
N THR A 586 -4.78 -20.24 4.88
CA THR A 586 -3.51 -19.65 4.43
C THR A 586 -2.45 -19.73 5.52
N MET A 587 -2.77 -19.34 6.76
CA MET A 587 -1.82 -19.39 7.87
C MET A 587 -1.47 -20.82 8.31
N SER A 588 -2.28 -21.83 7.97
CA SER A 588 -2.00 -23.25 8.25
C SER A 588 -1.04 -23.91 7.24
N ASP A 589 -0.73 -23.25 6.14
CA ASP A 589 0.11 -23.81 5.08
C ASP A 589 1.37 -22.97 4.82
N PRO A 590 2.52 -23.32 5.40
CA PRO A 590 3.77 -22.58 5.24
C PRO A 590 4.34 -22.59 3.81
N THR A 591 3.74 -23.34 2.87
CA THR A 591 4.11 -23.33 1.45
C THR A 591 3.42 -22.20 0.67
N ILE A 592 2.40 -21.59 1.22
CA ILE A 592 1.78 -20.39 0.65
C ILE A 592 2.73 -19.21 0.85
N PRO A 593 3.00 -18.41 -0.20
CA PRO A 593 3.90 -17.26 -0.09
C PRO A 593 3.59 -16.35 1.09
N LEU A 594 4.64 -15.86 1.76
CA LEU A 594 4.65 -14.95 2.91
C LEU A 594 4.11 -15.51 4.23
N THR A 595 3.49 -16.69 4.26
CA THR A 595 2.79 -17.22 5.44
C THR A 595 3.65 -17.23 6.70
N THR A 596 4.90 -17.71 6.63
CA THR A 596 5.77 -17.81 7.81
C THR A 596 6.17 -16.44 8.37
N PHE A 597 6.39 -15.46 7.51
CA PHE A 597 6.67 -14.08 7.89
C PHE A 597 5.48 -13.39 8.57
N GLU A 598 4.25 -13.85 8.29
CA GLU A 598 3.00 -13.27 8.79
C GLU A 598 2.55 -13.83 10.16
N TYR A 599 3.28 -14.81 10.74
CA TYR A 599 2.86 -15.43 12.01
C TYR A 599 2.76 -14.43 13.17
N ASP A 600 3.62 -13.44 13.21
CA ASP A 600 3.60 -12.40 14.24
C ASP A 600 2.42 -11.43 14.13
N GLU A 601 1.80 -11.32 12.95
CA GLU A 601 0.61 -10.49 12.75
C GLU A 601 -0.67 -11.25 13.09
N TRP A 602 -0.81 -12.48 12.56
CA TRP A 602 -2.06 -13.25 12.60
C TRP A 602 -2.05 -14.37 13.64
N GLY A 603 -0.89 -14.94 13.92
CA GLY A 603 -0.69 -16.15 14.70
C GLY A 603 -0.28 -17.35 13.86
N ASN A 604 0.38 -18.32 14.49
CA ASN A 604 0.80 -19.58 13.90
C ASN A 604 -0.20 -20.69 14.27
N PRO A 605 -1.04 -21.19 13.35
CA PRO A 605 -2.02 -22.24 13.63
C PRO A 605 -1.43 -23.60 14.06
N ALA A 606 -0.11 -23.80 13.99
CA ALA A 606 0.54 -24.95 14.63
C ALA A 606 0.32 -24.94 16.16
N ASN A 607 0.13 -23.75 16.76
CA ASN A 607 -0.30 -23.54 18.13
C ASN A 607 -1.83 -23.64 18.21
N ILE A 608 -2.35 -24.49 19.09
CA ILE A 608 -3.80 -24.73 19.23
C ILE A 608 -4.56 -23.47 19.67
N ASP A 609 -3.99 -22.64 20.52
CA ASP A 609 -4.67 -21.44 21.02
C ASP A 609 -4.79 -20.37 19.91
N GLU A 610 -3.73 -20.19 19.10
CA GLU A 610 -3.72 -19.29 17.96
C GLU A 610 -4.63 -19.82 16.83
N TYR A 611 -4.62 -21.14 16.56
CA TYR A 611 -5.58 -21.77 15.66
C TYR A 611 -7.02 -21.46 16.05
N ASN A 612 -7.36 -21.69 17.32
CA ASN A 612 -8.71 -21.45 17.82
C ASN A 612 -9.10 -19.98 17.76
N TYR A 613 -8.16 -19.07 17.95
CA TYR A 613 -8.42 -17.63 17.88
C TYR A 613 -8.63 -17.17 16.43
N ILE A 614 -7.76 -17.56 15.50
CA ILE A 614 -7.91 -17.25 14.07
C ILE A 614 -9.25 -17.79 13.53
N LYS A 615 -9.62 -19.01 13.93
CA LYS A 615 -10.89 -19.64 13.53
C LYS A 615 -12.11 -18.79 13.90
N GLN A 616 -12.08 -18.01 14.98
CA GLN A 616 -13.19 -17.17 15.41
C GLN A 616 -13.48 -16.01 14.45
N TYR A 617 -12.47 -15.52 13.70
CA TYR A 617 -12.64 -14.34 12.88
C TYR A 617 -12.37 -14.60 11.38
N SER A 618 -11.72 -15.68 10.99
CA SER A 618 -11.45 -15.99 9.58
C SER A 618 -12.74 -15.89 8.74
N PRO A 619 -12.88 -14.94 7.82
CA PRO A 619 -14.16 -14.69 7.16
C PRO A 619 -14.73 -15.91 6.46
N TYR A 620 -13.91 -16.67 5.75
CA TYR A 620 -14.32 -17.87 5.04
C TYR A 620 -14.93 -18.93 5.96
N ASP A 621 -14.37 -19.09 7.17
CA ASP A 621 -14.82 -20.08 8.14
C ASP A 621 -16.10 -19.66 8.89
N ASN A 622 -16.39 -18.35 8.95
CA ASN A 622 -17.48 -17.78 9.71
C ASN A 622 -18.67 -17.32 8.87
N ILE A 623 -18.76 -17.71 7.58
CA ILE A 623 -19.95 -17.46 6.77
C ILE A 623 -21.11 -18.33 7.30
N TYR A 624 -22.24 -17.68 7.58
CA TYR A 624 -23.48 -18.35 8.02
C TYR A 624 -24.70 -17.83 7.25
N LYS A 625 -25.86 -18.46 7.40
CA LYS A 625 -27.09 -18.01 6.72
C LYS A 625 -27.57 -16.67 7.28
N ALA A 626 -27.43 -15.61 6.49
CA ALA A 626 -27.80 -14.24 6.84
C ALA A 626 -28.21 -13.42 5.60
N ASN A 627 -28.81 -12.27 5.82
CA ASN A 627 -29.05 -11.27 4.78
C ASN A 627 -27.76 -10.44 4.59
N TYR A 628 -26.84 -10.96 3.79
CA TYR A 628 -25.60 -10.23 3.48
C TYR A 628 -25.88 -9.01 2.60
N PRO A 629 -25.09 -7.92 2.75
CA PRO A 629 -25.18 -6.75 1.88
C PRO A 629 -24.77 -7.08 0.44
N ALA A 630 -24.91 -6.11 -0.44
CA ALA A 630 -24.26 -6.17 -1.75
C ALA A 630 -22.73 -6.17 -1.58
N VAL A 631 -22.03 -7.05 -2.29
CA VAL A 631 -20.56 -7.15 -2.18
C VAL A 631 -19.94 -7.13 -3.57
N PHE A 632 -18.97 -6.25 -3.77
CA PHE A 632 -18.13 -6.24 -4.96
C PHE A 632 -16.69 -6.57 -4.59
N ILE A 633 -16.25 -7.75 -5.04
CA ILE A 633 -14.91 -8.29 -4.78
C ILE A 633 -14.06 -8.09 -6.04
N LYS A 634 -12.87 -7.51 -5.87
CA LYS A 634 -11.86 -7.40 -6.94
C LYS A 634 -10.59 -8.11 -6.51
N SER A 635 -9.99 -8.88 -7.41
CA SER A 635 -8.71 -9.53 -7.16
C SER A 635 -7.92 -9.71 -8.45
N SER A 636 -6.72 -10.26 -8.35
CA SER A 636 -5.83 -10.48 -9.48
C SER A 636 -5.23 -11.88 -9.46
N LEU A 637 -5.16 -12.53 -10.63
CA LEU A 637 -4.66 -13.89 -10.79
C LEU A 637 -3.18 -14.02 -10.36
N TYR A 638 -2.38 -12.98 -10.65
CA TYR A 638 -0.94 -12.95 -10.35
C TYR A 638 -0.62 -12.27 -9.02
N ASP A 639 -1.61 -12.09 -8.15
CA ASP A 639 -1.37 -11.55 -6.81
C ASP A 639 -0.34 -12.42 -6.07
N SER A 640 0.73 -11.77 -5.60
CA SER A 640 1.84 -12.40 -4.87
C SER A 640 1.76 -12.22 -3.36
N GLN A 641 0.78 -11.46 -2.86
CA GLN A 641 0.59 -11.17 -1.43
C GLN A 641 -0.65 -11.90 -0.88
N VAL A 642 -1.81 -11.73 -1.51
CA VAL A 642 -3.03 -12.47 -1.19
C VAL A 642 -3.40 -13.34 -2.39
N GLN A 643 -3.41 -14.65 -2.20
CA GLN A 643 -3.59 -15.57 -3.31
C GLN A 643 -5.00 -15.46 -3.92
N TYR A 644 -5.09 -15.46 -5.25
CA TYR A 644 -6.33 -15.30 -6.01
C TYR A 644 -7.43 -16.29 -5.61
N PHE A 645 -7.06 -17.47 -5.11
CA PHE A 645 -8.03 -18.50 -4.75
C PHE A 645 -8.81 -18.19 -3.48
N GLU A 646 -8.35 -17.28 -2.62
CA GLU A 646 -9.10 -16.87 -1.44
C GLU A 646 -10.43 -16.21 -1.82
N PRO A 647 -10.46 -15.08 -2.58
CA PRO A 647 -11.71 -14.50 -3.06
C PRO A 647 -12.48 -15.43 -4.01
N ALA A 648 -11.78 -16.24 -4.82
CA ALA A 648 -12.41 -17.18 -5.73
C ALA A 648 -13.22 -18.29 -5.00
N LYS A 649 -12.78 -18.72 -3.82
CA LYS A 649 -13.52 -19.65 -2.95
C LYS A 649 -14.58 -18.93 -2.11
N TYR A 650 -14.27 -17.74 -1.63
CA TYR A 650 -15.13 -16.94 -0.77
C TYR A 650 -16.45 -16.56 -1.46
N THR A 651 -16.38 -16.11 -2.70
CA THR A 651 -17.52 -15.64 -3.48
C THR A 651 -18.66 -16.67 -3.60
N PRO A 652 -18.45 -17.90 -4.08
CA PRO A 652 -19.53 -18.89 -4.22
C PRO A 652 -20.05 -19.34 -2.86
N LYS A 653 -19.20 -19.44 -1.82
CA LYS A 653 -19.62 -19.77 -0.47
C LYS A 653 -20.51 -18.67 0.12
N LEU A 654 -20.15 -17.40 -0.03
CA LEU A 654 -20.95 -16.28 0.44
C LEU A 654 -22.33 -16.26 -0.26
N ARG A 655 -22.39 -16.49 -1.58
CA ARG A 655 -23.65 -16.60 -2.34
C ARG A 655 -24.52 -17.74 -1.85
N GLU A 656 -23.93 -18.90 -1.50
CA GLU A 656 -24.67 -20.06 -1.01
C GLU A 656 -25.40 -19.78 0.32
N TYR A 657 -24.77 -18.98 1.19
CA TYR A 657 -25.29 -18.68 2.52
C TYR A 657 -26.10 -17.37 2.57
N ASN A 658 -26.03 -16.56 1.52
CA ASN A 658 -26.79 -15.30 1.45
C ASN A 658 -28.29 -15.59 1.31
N GLN A 659 -29.09 -14.97 2.18
CA GLN A 659 -30.55 -15.07 2.18
C GLN A 659 -31.23 -13.83 1.54
N SER A 660 -30.46 -12.79 1.21
CA SER A 660 -30.94 -11.60 0.52
C SER A 660 -30.80 -11.73 -1.01
N ASP A 661 -31.46 -10.85 -1.76
CA ASP A 661 -31.30 -10.69 -3.21
C ASP A 661 -30.14 -9.77 -3.58
N SER A 662 -29.35 -9.32 -2.62
CA SER A 662 -28.25 -8.42 -2.84
C SER A 662 -27.18 -9.03 -3.77
N PRO A 663 -26.66 -8.26 -4.74
CA PRO A 663 -25.65 -8.78 -5.65
C PRO A 663 -24.32 -9.06 -4.93
N ILE A 664 -23.77 -10.24 -5.14
CA ILE A 664 -22.40 -10.59 -4.73
C ILE A 664 -21.63 -10.84 -6.02
N LEU A 665 -20.75 -9.92 -6.36
CA LEU A 665 -20.01 -9.87 -7.61
C LEU A 665 -18.52 -10.08 -7.34
N MET A 666 -17.83 -10.78 -8.26
CA MET A 666 -16.37 -10.87 -8.25
C MET A 666 -15.83 -10.52 -9.64
N LYS A 667 -14.78 -9.72 -9.68
CA LYS A 667 -13.95 -9.50 -10.87
C LYS A 667 -12.51 -9.92 -10.60
N MET A 668 -12.03 -10.85 -11.41
CA MET A 668 -10.65 -11.32 -11.38
C MET A 668 -9.87 -10.70 -12.53
N ASN A 669 -8.91 -9.83 -12.20
CA ASN A 669 -7.95 -9.36 -13.18
C ASN A 669 -7.01 -10.52 -13.54
N LEU A 670 -7.02 -10.93 -14.81
CA LEU A 670 -6.24 -12.09 -15.27
C LEU A 670 -4.78 -11.74 -15.64
N ILE A 671 -4.38 -10.48 -15.49
CA ILE A 671 -3.09 -9.95 -15.98
C ILE A 671 -2.26 -9.36 -14.83
N GLY A 672 -2.89 -8.56 -13.97
CA GLY A 672 -2.21 -7.81 -12.92
C GLY A 672 -1.94 -8.59 -11.64
N GLY A 673 -1.22 -7.98 -10.71
CA GLY A 673 -0.92 -8.49 -9.37
C GLY A 673 -1.69 -7.75 -8.28
N HIS A 674 -1.13 -7.73 -7.05
CA HIS A 674 -1.77 -7.13 -5.86
C HIS A 674 -2.15 -5.64 -6.03
N GLY A 675 -1.43 -4.88 -6.84
CA GLY A 675 -1.70 -3.47 -7.13
C GLY A 675 -2.68 -3.23 -8.29
N GLY A 676 -3.30 -4.27 -8.86
CA GLY A 676 -4.16 -4.18 -10.04
C GLY A 676 -3.38 -3.97 -11.34
N LEU A 677 -3.97 -3.30 -12.30
CA LEU A 677 -3.34 -2.96 -13.58
C LEU A 677 -2.38 -1.77 -13.41
N SER A 678 -1.30 -1.78 -14.18
CA SER A 678 -0.42 -0.62 -14.27
C SER A 678 -1.01 0.50 -15.13
N GLY A 679 -0.71 1.75 -14.77
CA GLY A 679 -1.08 2.92 -15.53
C GLY A 679 -2.20 3.74 -14.90
N LYS A 680 -2.10 5.05 -15.11
CA LYS A 680 -2.98 6.08 -14.51
C LYS A 680 -4.45 5.90 -14.88
N ILE A 681 -4.73 5.75 -16.17
CA ILE A 681 -6.11 5.61 -16.68
C ILE A 681 -6.70 4.25 -16.26
N ASN A 682 -5.88 3.20 -16.20
CA ASN A 682 -6.31 1.90 -15.69
C ASN A 682 -6.72 1.97 -14.22
N GLN A 683 -5.94 2.67 -13.37
CA GLN A 683 -6.29 2.92 -11.98
C GLN A 683 -7.59 3.73 -11.85
N PHE A 684 -7.81 4.72 -12.73
CA PHE A 684 -9.08 5.44 -12.75
C PHE A 684 -10.26 4.54 -13.13
N ASN A 685 -10.08 3.64 -14.09
CA ASN A 685 -11.11 2.67 -14.46
C ASN A 685 -11.46 1.73 -13.30
N GLU A 686 -10.45 1.26 -12.55
CA GLU A 686 -10.66 0.37 -11.42
C GLU A 686 -11.43 1.02 -10.27
N ILE A 687 -11.08 2.26 -9.89
CA ILE A 687 -11.79 2.97 -8.83
C ILE A 687 -13.18 3.45 -9.28
N ALA A 688 -13.31 3.86 -10.55
CA ALA A 688 -14.59 4.26 -11.11
C ALA A 688 -15.59 3.09 -11.15
N GLU A 689 -15.13 1.87 -11.38
CA GLU A 689 -15.97 0.67 -11.33
C GLU A 689 -16.48 0.37 -9.91
N GLU A 690 -15.63 0.55 -8.89
CA GLU A 690 -16.04 0.45 -7.49
C GLU A 690 -17.11 1.50 -7.14
N PHE A 691 -16.90 2.74 -7.56
CA PHE A 691 -17.88 3.80 -7.31
C PHE A 691 -19.17 3.64 -8.13
N ASN A 692 -19.06 3.15 -9.37
CA ASN A 692 -20.22 2.78 -10.17
C ASN A 692 -21.10 1.74 -9.46
N PHE A 693 -20.49 0.75 -8.79
CA PHE A 693 -21.23 -0.25 -8.00
C PHE A 693 -22.05 0.40 -6.90
N ILE A 694 -21.42 1.19 -6.01
CA ILE A 694 -22.12 1.76 -4.85
C ILE A 694 -23.14 2.85 -5.24
N ILE A 695 -22.87 3.65 -6.26
CA ILE A 695 -23.82 4.68 -6.72
C ILE A 695 -25.09 4.01 -7.25
N ASN A 696 -24.97 2.94 -8.05
CA ASN A 696 -26.14 2.18 -8.53
C ASN A 696 -26.92 1.43 -7.43
N LEU A 697 -26.38 1.29 -6.23
CA LEU A 697 -27.10 0.74 -5.09
C LEU A 697 -27.89 1.81 -4.31
N VAL A 698 -27.52 3.09 -4.41
CA VAL A 698 -28.26 4.21 -3.81
C VAL A 698 -29.52 4.50 -4.58
N GLU A 699 -29.50 4.41 -5.91
CA GLU A 699 -30.64 4.62 -6.83
C GLU A 699 -31.53 3.38 -6.94
#